data_b02c1d6baa8c4ea0a8de57bb328af06e
#
_entry.id   b02c1d6baa8c4ea0a8de57bb328af06e
#
_cell.length_a   1.000
_cell.length_b   1.000
_cell.length_c   1.000
_cell.angle_alpha   90.00
_cell.angle_beta   90.00
_cell.angle_gamma   90.00
#
_symmetry.space_group_name_H-M   'P 1'
#
loop_
_entity.id
_entity.type
_entity.pdbx_description
1 polymer ?
#
loop_
_entity_poly.entity_id
_entity_poly.type
_entity_poly.pdbx_seq_one_letter_code
_entity_poly.pdbx_strand_id
1 'polypeptide(L)'
;MQRGLVRPHQPLPKLIQRITGLRDRDVADVSRLEEVRYRVAAALEGRVLIAHNAEFERSFLTRFVAPELKSAVFLDTQDLFALTHPDAPDLRLASFTRILLGREERHRAFDDALDTAQILAAITRAAALGEERYATARRALDRYAPESPWLQLLHGPLAIDDAVTRDQFIPIAASKHDPVPFDEDAIAKVLADEARGREYFPGYRVREEQIELARHFVRNLEGGGTLLLEGGTGVGKSLAYLAAAIPFALERRSRGVRGPVVISTRTKLLQDQLLRKDIAAAARFLGYPELRALSIKGRANYVCERRLSQVLREGREVGVFPEERLAYGVLLSCARTRPHAEIGDLPAALLRRYPSLRDLRSRSVARRAEHCSREECGRTPGCPFGARRSALARADLLVANHDLLLRWPPDYPDLSHVIVDEAHEVAGVADDVYAQSVNPDEVLERIDEIFGRPSDRGDEPLLPLHLRKKVAVDVVSWRREIDQGFVALGKSVIGKASEYGELQLPQHPDRIHPEAAEHARLTAHQIDGVAHEAELLAATAARENADEADESDNPLQRAIEDLREAADGLRTAFEGLEGYVSSFEGLPRPQRGSRQRSKQRSPRNFRLVIRPVAPADPFHSGFMDPLDSFAAVSASLFVAGDAFAALGELEIEQRAGDAIERVSVESPFPYRENMRALALKPVADPTAETVAVLEVLARELGGRTLGLFTSLKRMNEVAGQLESALDGTGIEVLTPVRAFDDPAALVQRFANSPGGAVLLGARTFWQGLDLPGDVLQAVVIEKLPFEVPTELRKRRELRIREMGGDPFTRASLGKMLLHLKQMTGRLIRSENDRGVVVIVDARADKAYFRRLTDALPPGVPIRVIRSHQLPSALAEVGLGRDGRT
;
A
#
# COMPACT_ATOMS: atom_id res chain seq x y z
N MET A 1 -18.59 -41.92 -3.46
CA MET A 1 -18.00 -40.85 -4.31
C MET A 1 -18.29 -41.21 -5.75
N GLN A 2 -19.00 -40.34 -6.49
CA GLN A 2 -19.22 -40.55 -7.92
C GLN A 2 -18.19 -39.72 -8.69
N ARG A 3 -17.45 -40.38 -9.56
CA ARG A 3 -16.44 -39.77 -10.44
C ARG A 3 -16.67 -40.20 -11.85
N GLY A 4 -16.60 -39.32 -12.82
CA GLY A 4 -16.64 -39.64 -14.24
C GLY A 4 -16.19 -38.49 -15.09
N LEU A 5 -15.66 -38.78 -16.25
CA LEU A 5 -15.44 -37.81 -17.31
C LEU A 5 -16.68 -37.79 -18.21
N VAL A 6 -16.91 -36.63 -18.82
CA VAL A 6 -18.02 -36.47 -19.79
C VAL A 6 -17.45 -36.03 -21.11
N ARG A 7 -17.94 -36.63 -22.19
CA ARG A 7 -17.50 -36.33 -23.56
C ARG A 7 -18.05 -34.97 -23.99
N PRO A 8 -17.19 -33.98 -24.29
CA PRO A 8 -17.62 -32.68 -24.78
C PRO A 8 -18.13 -32.76 -26.23
N HIS A 9 -18.96 -31.79 -26.63
CA HIS A 9 -19.47 -31.69 -28.01
C HIS A 9 -18.40 -31.18 -28.99
N GLN A 10 -17.36 -30.51 -28.51
CA GLN A 10 -16.26 -29.94 -29.27
C GLN A 10 -14.93 -30.37 -28.68
N PRO A 11 -13.83 -30.38 -29.43
CA PRO A 11 -12.50 -30.62 -28.92
C PRO A 11 -12.17 -29.66 -27.77
N LEU A 12 -11.43 -30.14 -26.79
CA LEU A 12 -11.02 -29.35 -25.63
C LEU A 12 -10.12 -28.17 -26.09
N PRO A 13 -10.46 -26.92 -25.77
CA PRO A 13 -9.56 -25.80 -26.03
C PRO A 13 -8.18 -26.03 -25.45
N LYS A 14 -7.12 -25.59 -26.14
CA LYS A 14 -5.72 -25.76 -25.68
C LYS A 14 -5.49 -25.24 -24.27
N LEU A 15 -6.16 -24.13 -23.89
CA LEU A 15 -6.11 -23.58 -22.55
C LEU A 15 -6.64 -24.58 -21.50
N ILE A 16 -7.79 -25.20 -21.78
CA ILE A 16 -8.40 -26.18 -20.89
C ILE A 16 -7.52 -27.43 -20.78
N GLN A 17 -6.97 -27.93 -21.90
CA GLN A 17 -6.04 -29.04 -21.86
C GLN A 17 -4.81 -28.75 -20.99
N ARG A 18 -4.29 -27.51 -21.02
CA ARG A 18 -3.15 -27.08 -20.23
C ARG A 18 -3.50 -26.97 -18.73
N ILE A 19 -4.65 -26.40 -18.39
CA ILE A 19 -5.08 -26.21 -16.99
C ILE A 19 -5.43 -27.54 -16.34
N THR A 20 -6.22 -28.38 -17.02
CA THR A 20 -6.73 -29.64 -16.44
C THR A 20 -5.83 -30.83 -16.67
N GLY A 21 -4.88 -30.74 -17.61
CA GLY A 21 -4.05 -31.86 -18.07
C GLY A 21 -4.83 -32.91 -18.86
N LEU A 22 -6.12 -32.71 -19.15
CA LEU A 22 -6.95 -33.61 -19.97
C LEU A 22 -6.72 -33.34 -21.46
N ARG A 23 -6.65 -34.38 -22.24
CA ARG A 23 -6.54 -34.33 -23.72
C ARG A 23 -7.81 -34.87 -24.34
N ASP A 24 -8.06 -34.59 -25.61
CA ASP A 24 -9.23 -35.08 -26.34
C ASP A 24 -9.36 -36.62 -26.31
N ARG A 25 -8.24 -37.34 -26.35
CA ARG A 25 -8.18 -38.79 -26.22
C ARG A 25 -8.71 -39.31 -24.88
N ASP A 26 -8.57 -38.52 -23.79
CA ASP A 26 -8.98 -38.95 -22.45
C ASP A 26 -10.49 -38.86 -22.26
N VAL A 27 -11.20 -38.11 -23.13
CA VAL A 27 -12.64 -37.92 -23.14
C VAL A 27 -13.35 -38.49 -24.40
N ALA A 28 -12.63 -39.16 -25.28
CA ALA A 28 -13.19 -39.66 -26.55
C ALA A 28 -14.20 -40.81 -26.36
N ASP A 29 -13.92 -41.72 -25.44
CA ASP A 29 -14.69 -42.98 -25.25
C ASP A 29 -15.55 -42.97 -23.97
N VAL A 30 -15.87 -41.76 -23.44
CA VAL A 30 -16.73 -41.64 -22.25
C VAL A 30 -18.13 -41.18 -22.64
N SER A 31 -19.10 -41.42 -21.77
CA SER A 31 -20.53 -41.05 -21.97
C SER A 31 -20.68 -39.54 -22.17
N ARG A 32 -21.69 -39.15 -22.97
CA ARG A 32 -22.12 -37.77 -23.11
C ARG A 32 -22.89 -37.31 -21.88
N LEU A 33 -22.96 -36.02 -21.68
CA LEU A 33 -23.68 -35.41 -20.53
C LEU A 33 -25.15 -35.82 -20.53
N GLU A 34 -25.78 -35.88 -21.72
CA GLU A 34 -27.18 -36.28 -21.87
C GLU A 34 -27.49 -37.69 -21.36
N GLU A 35 -26.49 -38.57 -21.41
CA GLU A 35 -26.66 -39.98 -20.96
C GLU A 35 -26.54 -40.11 -19.44
N VAL A 36 -25.81 -39.21 -18.79
CA VAL A 36 -25.50 -39.27 -17.36
C VAL A 36 -26.24 -38.22 -16.50
N ARG A 37 -26.83 -37.20 -17.13
CA ARG A 37 -27.42 -36.05 -16.44
C ARG A 37 -28.47 -36.42 -15.40
N TYR A 38 -29.33 -37.41 -15.70
CA TYR A 38 -30.35 -37.86 -14.76
C TYR A 38 -29.78 -38.47 -13.48
N ARG A 39 -28.67 -39.21 -13.61
CA ARG A 39 -27.99 -39.79 -12.45
C ARG A 39 -27.32 -38.69 -11.61
N VAL A 40 -26.76 -37.66 -12.26
CA VAL A 40 -26.19 -36.51 -11.59
C VAL A 40 -27.28 -35.70 -10.88
N ALA A 41 -28.39 -35.40 -11.57
CA ALA A 41 -29.53 -34.68 -11.02
C ALA A 41 -30.09 -35.40 -9.76
N ALA A 42 -30.34 -36.70 -9.84
CA ALA A 42 -30.83 -37.52 -8.72
C ALA A 42 -29.83 -37.57 -7.55
N ALA A 43 -28.52 -37.51 -7.83
CA ALA A 43 -27.53 -37.47 -6.77
C ALA A 43 -27.46 -36.12 -6.04
N LEU A 44 -27.95 -35.03 -6.67
CA LEU A 44 -27.93 -33.67 -6.13
C LEU A 44 -29.26 -33.25 -5.50
N GLU A 45 -30.32 -33.95 -5.85
CA GLU A 45 -31.70 -33.63 -5.40
C GLU A 45 -31.85 -33.68 -3.88
N GLY A 46 -32.47 -32.64 -3.30
CA GLY A 46 -32.74 -32.51 -1.88
C GLY A 46 -31.53 -32.29 -1.00
N ARG A 47 -30.39 -31.99 -1.59
CA ARG A 47 -29.12 -31.76 -0.86
C ARG A 47 -28.72 -30.30 -0.85
N VAL A 48 -28.00 -29.91 0.19
CA VAL A 48 -27.23 -28.66 0.21
C VAL A 48 -25.97 -28.87 -0.62
N LEU A 49 -25.78 -28.06 -1.62
CA LEU A 49 -24.66 -28.14 -2.55
C LEU A 49 -23.56 -27.17 -2.13
N ILE A 50 -22.37 -27.68 -1.92
CA ILE A 50 -21.20 -26.86 -1.53
C ILE A 50 -20.25 -26.81 -2.72
N ALA A 51 -19.86 -25.61 -3.09
CA ALA A 51 -18.88 -25.40 -4.16
C ALA A 51 -17.96 -24.22 -3.88
N HIS A 52 -16.83 -24.21 -4.55
CA HIS A 52 -15.96 -23.04 -4.58
C HIS A 52 -16.36 -22.20 -5.80
N ASN A 53 -16.77 -20.95 -5.58
CA ASN A 53 -17.44 -20.09 -6.57
C ASN A 53 -18.83 -20.66 -6.98
N ALA A 54 -19.69 -20.82 -6.01
CA ALA A 54 -20.95 -21.54 -6.11
C ALA A 54 -21.90 -21.01 -7.21
N GLU A 55 -21.82 -19.72 -7.57
CA GLU A 55 -22.62 -19.15 -8.66
C GLU A 55 -22.23 -19.71 -10.04
N PHE A 56 -20.95 -19.96 -10.25
CA PHE A 56 -20.48 -20.63 -11.47
C PHE A 56 -21.06 -22.05 -11.56
N GLU A 57 -20.96 -22.83 -10.48
CA GLU A 57 -21.49 -24.19 -10.44
C GLU A 57 -23.02 -24.21 -10.57
N ARG A 58 -23.71 -23.29 -9.90
CA ARG A 58 -25.17 -23.14 -10.02
C ARG A 58 -25.57 -22.90 -11.46
N SER A 59 -24.93 -21.92 -12.12
CA SER A 59 -25.25 -21.59 -13.52
C SER A 59 -25.01 -22.74 -14.45
N PHE A 60 -23.94 -23.52 -14.27
CA PHE A 60 -23.63 -24.69 -15.06
C PHE A 60 -24.62 -25.83 -14.82
N LEU A 61 -24.86 -26.19 -13.57
CA LEU A 61 -25.74 -27.31 -13.20
C LEU A 61 -27.20 -27.05 -13.61
N THR A 62 -27.73 -25.84 -13.43
CA THR A 62 -29.09 -25.49 -13.84
C THR A 62 -29.26 -25.46 -15.34
N ARG A 63 -28.23 -25.08 -16.09
CA ARG A 63 -28.29 -25.01 -17.57
C ARG A 63 -28.12 -26.36 -18.23
N PHE A 64 -27.27 -27.23 -17.74
CA PHE A 64 -26.83 -28.41 -18.45
C PHE A 64 -27.24 -29.72 -17.79
N VAL A 65 -27.54 -29.74 -16.47
CA VAL A 65 -27.90 -30.95 -15.74
C VAL A 65 -29.42 -30.99 -15.48
N ALA A 66 -29.93 -30.08 -14.65
CA ALA A 66 -31.34 -30.03 -14.30
C ALA A 66 -31.76 -28.61 -13.90
N PRO A 67 -32.75 -28.00 -14.59
CA PRO A 67 -33.26 -26.67 -14.29
C PRO A 67 -33.81 -26.52 -12.85
N GLU A 68 -34.33 -27.61 -12.28
CA GLU A 68 -34.89 -27.71 -10.94
C GLU A 68 -33.87 -27.39 -9.85
N LEU A 69 -32.59 -27.60 -10.12
CA LEU A 69 -31.48 -27.23 -9.21
C LEU A 69 -31.34 -25.73 -8.97
N LYS A 70 -32.11 -24.90 -9.73
CA LYS A 70 -32.18 -23.45 -9.45
C LYS A 70 -32.70 -23.16 -8.04
N SER A 71 -33.56 -23.99 -7.50
CA SER A 71 -34.12 -23.87 -6.14
C SER A 71 -33.28 -24.55 -5.07
N ALA A 72 -32.20 -25.26 -5.44
CA ALA A 72 -31.32 -25.90 -4.46
C ALA A 72 -30.51 -24.85 -3.66
N VAL A 73 -30.21 -25.18 -2.42
CA VAL A 73 -29.35 -24.38 -1.57
C VAL A 73 -27.89 -24.59 -1.97
N PHE A 74 -27.26 -23.53 -2.46
CA PHE A 74 -25.83 -23.52 -2.77
C PHE A 74 -25.08 -22.74 -1.72
N LEU A 75 -24.01 -23.33 -1.20
CA LEU A 75 -23.06 -22.69 -0.27
C LEU A 75 -21.73 -22.45 -0.98
N ASP A 76 -21.25 -21.23 -0.91
CA ASP A 76 -19.96 -20.85 -1.47
C ASP A 76 -18.87 -20.92 -0.39
N THR A 77 -17.85 -21.73 -0.61
CA THR A 77 -16.73 -21.81 0.33
C THR A 77 -15.99 -20.49 0.49
N GLN A 78 -16.05 -19.57 -0.49
CA GLN A 78 -15.48 -18.24 -0.37
C GLN A 78 -16.10 -17.45 0.79
N ASP A 79 -17.39 -17.64 1.08
CA ASP A 79 -18.06 -17.01 2.22
C ASP A 79 -17.54 -17.56 3.55
N LEU A 80 -17.39 -18.88 3.62
CA LEU A 80 -16.78 -19.52 4.80
C LEU A 80 -15.34 -19.07 5.02
N PHE A 81 -14.57 -18.98 3.93
CA PHE A 81 -13.17 -18.52 3.99
C PHE A 81 -13.06 -17.07 4.41
N ALA A 82 -13.93 -16.19 3.90
CA ALA A 82 -13.98 -14.80 4.32
C ALA A 82 -14.26 -14.62 5.82
N LEU A 83 -15.09 -15.51 6.39
CA LEU A 83 -15.42 -15.48 7.81
C LEU A 83 -14.32 -16.08 8.69
N THR A 84 -13.72 -17.19 8.25
CA THR A 84 -12.73 -17.91 9.05
C THR A 84 -11.31 -17.40 8.88
N HIS A 85 -10.95 -16.90 7.71
CA HIS A 85 -9.61 -16.45 7.35
C HIS A 85 -9.64 -15.09 6.65
N PRO A 86 -10.15 -14.03 7.30
CA PRO A 86 -10.21 -12.69 6.69
C PRO A 86 -8.83 -12.04 6.50
N ASP A 87 -7.79 -12.67 6.98
CA ASP A 87 -6.37 -12.33 6.86
C ASP A 87 -5.70 -13.01 5.64
N ALA A 88 -6.38 -13.96 4.98
CA ALA A 88 -5.85 -14.62 3.79
C ALA A 88 -5.66 -13.62 2.63
N PRO A 89 -4.61 -13.79 1.79
CA PRO A 89 -4.32 -12.87 0.70
C PRO A 89 -5.41 -12.86 -0.39
N ASP A 90 -6.07 -13.99 -0.58
CA ASP A 90 -7.21 -14.14 -1.49
C ASP A 90 -8.18 -15.24 -1.00
N LEU A 91 -9.28 -15.45 -1.72
CA LEU A 91 -10.28 -16.46 -1.41
C LEU A 91 -10.23 -17.66 -2.37
N ARG A 92 -9.10 -17.92 -3.04
CA ARG A 92 -8.95 -19.01 -3.99
C ARG A 92 -8.79 -20.36 -3.31
N LEU A 93 -9.30 -21.40 -3.94
CA LEU A 93 -9.15 -22.78 -3.44
C LEU A 93 -7.68 -23.16 -3.27
N ALA A 94 -6.82 -22.80 -4.24
CA ALA A 94 -5.37 -23.01 -4.20
C ALA A 94 -4.72 -22.45 -2.93
N SER A 95 -5.09 -21.23 -2.53
CA SER A 95 -4.56 -20.61 -1.30
C SER A 95 -4.95 -21.39 -0.07
N PHE A 96 -6.21 -21.88 0.02
CA PHE A 96 -6.69 -22.64 1.16
C PHE A 96 -6.19 -24.09 1.18
N THR A 97 -5.98 -24.69 0.00
CA THR A 97 -5.29 -25.99 -0.11
C THR A 97 -3.88 -25.89 0.47
N ARG A 98 -3.17 -24.79 0.18
CA ARG A 98 -1.84 -24.54 0.76
C ARG A 98 -1.89 -24.23 2.25
N ILE A 99 -2.79 -23.35 2.69
CA ILE A 99 -2.89 -22.90 4.09
C ILE A 99 -3.32 -24.04 5.02
N LEU A 100 -4.34 -24.83 4.63
CA LEU A 100 -4.98 -25.81 5.50
C LEU A 100 -4.55 -27.26 5.25
N LEU A 101 -4.09 -27.58 4.04
CA LEU A 101 -3.67 -28.93 3.67
C LEU A 101 -2.15 -29.05 3.39
N GLY A 102 -1.42 -27.92 3.30
CA GLY A 102 0.03 -27.90 3.10
C GLY A 102 0.51 -28.39 1.72
N ARG A 103 -0.36 -28.34 0.70
CA ARG A 103 -0.07 -28.81 -0.65
C ARG A 103 -0.66 -27.91 -1.74
N GLU A 104 -0.21 -28.06 -2.97
CA GLU A 104 -0.72 -27.32 -4.13
C GLU A 104 -2.00 -27.95 -4.71
N GLU A 105 -2.86 -27.11 -5.28
CA GLU A 105 -4.06 -27.49 -6.02
C GLU A 105 -3.71 -28.12 -7.37
N ARG A 106 -4.51 -29.12 -7.81
CA ARG A 106 -4.27 -29.85 -9.06
C ARG A 106 -5.08 -29.36 -10.26
N HIS A 107 -6.01 -28.44 -10.04
CA HIS A 107 -6.88 -27.84 -11.06
C HIS A 107 -7.69 -28.88 -11.91
N ARG A 108 -8.17 -29.93 -11.27
CA ARG A 108 -9.09 -30.91 -11.85
C ARG A 108 -10.36 -30.97 -11.02
N ALA A 109 -11.50 -30.87 -11.65
CA ALA A 109 -12.80 -30.78 -10.98
C ALA A 109 -13.02 -31.82 -9.85
N PHE A 110 -12.52 -33.04 -10.02
CA PHE A 110 -12.59 -34.06 -8.97
C PHE A 110 -11.60 -33.79 -7.83
N ASP A 111 -10.38 -33.41 -8.15
CA ASP A 111 -9.36 -33.11 -7.17
C ASP A 111 -9.76 -31.84 -6.39
N ASP A 112 -10.32 -30.82 -7.08
CA ASP A 112 -10.82 -29.58 -6.48
C ASP A 112 -12.02 -29.84 -5.54
N ALA A 113 -12.93 -30.74 -5.91
CA ALA A 113 -14.02 -31.18 -5.04
C ALA A 113 -13.51 -31.97 -3.82
N LEU A 114 -12.46 -32.80 -3.99
CA LEU A 114 -11.84 -33.52 -2.89
C LEU A 114 -11.07 -32.56 -1.95
N ASP A 115 -10.34 -31.60 -2.50
CA ASP A 115 -9.65 -30.56 -1.74
C ASP A 115 -10.66 -29.74 -0.94
N THR A 116 -11.77 -29.34 -1.55
CA THR A 116 -12.88 -28.66 -0.87
C THR A 116 -13.38 -29.47 0.33
N ALA A 117 -13.66 -30.76 0.13
CA ALA A 117 -14.12 -31.64 1.20
C ALA A 117 -13.09 -31.80 2.33
N GLN A 118 -11.80 -31.91 2.00
CA GLN A 118 -10.72 -32.02 2.98
C GLN A 118 -10.51 -30.71 3.76
N ILE A 119 -10.62 -29.57 3.09
CA ILE A 119 -10.59 -28.23 3.72
C ILE A 119 -11.76 -28.08 4.71
N LEU A 120 -12.97 -28.45 4.30
CA LEU A 120 -14.13 -28.41 5.18
C LEU A 120 -13.95 -29.33 6.40
N ALA A 121 -13.40 -30.53 6.22
CA ALA A 121 -13.10 -31.43 7.34
C ALA A 121 -12.04 -30.85 8.29
N ALA A 122 -11.02 -30.18 7.76
CA ALA A 122 -10.01 -29.50 8.56
C ALA A 122 -10.61 -28.35 9.38
N ILE A 123 -11.44 -27.49 8.74
CA ILE A 123 -12.17 -26.40 9.40
C ILE A 123 -13.09 -26.94 10.51
N THR A 124 -13.87 -27.98 10.21
CA THR A 124 -14.79 -28.60 11.20
C THR A 124 -14.03 -29.14 12.39
N ARG A 125 -12.89 -29.80 12.18
CA ARG A 125 -12.04 -30.33 13.27
C ARG A 125 -11.47 -29.20 14.13
N ALA A 126 -10.94 -28.15 13.50
CA ALA A 126 -10.37 -27.01 14.21
C ALA A 126 -11.45 -26.23 14.99
N ALA A 127 -12.67 -26.11 14.42
CA ALA A 127 -13.81 -25.52 15.10
C ALA A 127 -14.21 -26.34 16.35
N ALA A 128 -14.25 -27.67 16.23
CA ALA A 128 -14.56 -28.57 17.37
C ALA A 128 -13.50 -28.48 18.49
N LEU A 129 -12.24 -28.15 18.14
CA LEU A 129 -11.17 -27.92 19.13
C LEU A 129 -11.25 -26.51 19.77
N GLY A 130 -12.17 -25.66 19.33
CA GLY A 130 -12.36 -24.33 19.90
C GLY A 130 -11.34 -23.28 19.48
N GLU A 131 -10.70 -23.46 18.33
CA GLU A 131 -9.79 -22.44 17.81
C GLU A 131 -10.52 -21.10 17.60
N GLU A 132 -9.94 -20.02 18.14
CA GLU A 132 -10.54 -18.67 18.24
C GLU A 132 -11.15 -18.17 16.95
N ARG A 133 -10.47 -18.36 15.81
CA ARG A 133 -10.96 -17.87 14.50
C ARG A 133 -12.26 -18.54 14.06
N TYR A 134 -12.43 -19.82 14.32
CA TYR A 134 -13.66 -20.56 13.95
C TYR A 134 -14.80 -20.29 14.93
N ALA A 135 -14.48 -20.13 16.21
CA ALA A 135 -15.45 -19.68 17.20
C ALA A 135 -15.96 -18.26 16.90
N THR A 136 -15.08 -17.37 16.43
CA THR A 136 -15.45 -16.03 15.97
C THR A 136 -16.33 -16.09 14.71
N ALA A 137 -15.97 -16.90 13.72
CA ALA A 137 -16.78 -17.11 12.51
C ALA A 137 -18.16 -17.67 12.82
N ARG A 138 -18.26 -18.62 13.74
CA ARG A 138 -19.53 -19.14 14.24
C ARG A 138 -20.39 -18.03 14.86
N ARG A 139 -19.83 -17.24 15.77
CA ARG A 139 -20.54 -16.10 16.38
C ARG A 139 -21.02 -15.11 15.31
N ALA A 140 -20.20 -14.84 14.28
CA ALA A 140 -20.59 -13.97 13.19
C ALA A 140 -21.79 -14.53 12.42
N LEU A 141 -21.82 -15.84 12.13
CA LEU A 141 -22.94 -16.51 11.50
C LEU A 141 -24.19 -16.52 12.37
N ASP A 142 -24.08 -16.93 13.65
CA ASP A 142 -25.20 -16.92 14.60
C ASP A 142 -25.86 -15.54 14.66
N ARG A 143 -25.08 -14.49 14.53
CA ARG A 143 -25.55 -13.09 14.62
C ARG A 143 -26.16 -12.56 13.33
N TYR A 144 -25.58 -12.87 12.18
CA TYR A 144 -25.93 -12.22 10.91
C TYR A 144 -26.51 -13.17 9.84
N ALA A 145 -26.35 -14.48 10.02
CA ALA A 145 -26.87 -15.50 9.12
C ALA A 145 -27.24 -16.78 9.91
N PRO A 146 -28.17 -16.68 10.90
CA PRO A 146 -28.50 -17.80 11.79
C PRO A 146 -29.11 -19.01 11.06
N GLU A 147 -29.65 -18.79 9.86
CA GLU A 147 -30.20 -19.85 8.99
C GLU A 147 -29.11 -20.55 8.16
N SER A 148 -27.84 -20.10 8.26
CA SER A 148 -26.78 -20.62 7.41
C SER A 148 -26.40 -22.04 7.75
N PRO A 149 -26.44 -23.00 6.80
CA PRO A 149 -25.98 -24.35 7.02
C PRO A 149 -24.49 -24.48 7.41
N TRP A 150 -23.70 -23.43 7.22
CA TRP A 150 -22.31 -23.38 7.69
C TRP A 150 -22.16 -23.56 9.21
N LEU A 151 -23.21 -23.21 9.98
CA LEU A 151 -23.22 -23.41 11.43
C LEU A 151 -23.09 -24.88 11.83
N GLN A 152 -23.51 -25.80 10.97
CA GLN A 152 -23.38 -27.25 11.22
C GLN A 152 -21.90 -27.69 11.16
N LEU A 153 -21.07 -26.99 10.38
CA LEU A 153 -19.63 -27.28 10.27
C LEU A 153 -18.80 -26.57 11.35
N LEU A 154 -19.28 -25.44 11.84
CA LEU A 154 -18.59 -24.63 12.86
C LEU A 154 -19.09 -24.95 14.29
N HIS A 155 -19.41 -26.23 14.57
CA HIS A 155 -19.82 -26.67 15.92
C HIS A 155 -18.60 -26.68 16.86
N GLY A 156 -18.71 -26.03 17.99
CA GLY A 156 -17.62 -25.90 18.96
C GLY A 156 -17.94 -24.84 20.01
N PRO A 157 -17.05 -24.57 20.96
CA PRO A 157 -17.25 -23.48 21.91
C PRO A 157 -17.32 -22.14 21.23
N LEU A 158 -18.14 -21.23 21.73
CA LEU A 158 -18.17 -19.84 21.28
C LEU A 158 -16.98 -19.10 21.89
N ALA A 159 -16.32 -18.26 21.08
CA ALA A 159 -15.30 -17.38 21.59
C ALA A 159 -15.91 -16.45 22.65
N ILE A 160 -15.22 -16.29 23.77
CA ILE A 160 -15.57 -15.29 24.78
C ILE A 160 -15.28 -13.91 24.19
N ASP A 161 -16.16 -12.94 24.42
CA ASP A 161 -16.06 -11.59 23.86
C ASP A 161 -15.12 -10.70 24.68
N ASP A 162 -14.23 -11.27 25.46
CA ASP A 162 -13.24 -10.51 26.17
C ASP A 162 -12.24 -9.94 25.15
N ALA A 163 -12.08 -8.63 25.20
CA ALA A 163 -11.03 -7.95 24.50
C ALA A 163 -9.70 -8.54 24.98
N VAL A 164 -9.17 -9.48 24.20
CA VAL A 164 -7.93 -10.18 24.55
C VAL A 164 -6.83 -9.12 24.63
N THR A 165 -6.27 -8.95 25.82
CA THR A 165 -5.03 -8.19 26.01
C THR A 165 -3.90 -8.96 25.32
N ARG A 166 -3.78 -8.81 24.01
CA ARG A 166 -2.70 -9.41 23.23
C ARG A 166 -1.41 -8.67 23.55
N ASP A 167 -0.32 -9.42 23.67
CA ASP A 167 0.99 -8.79 23.74
C ASP A 167 1.19 -7.85 22.54
N GLN A 168 1.62 -6.63 22.80
CA GLN A 168 1.79 -5.60 21.78
C GLN A 168 3.13 -5.72 21.08
N PHE A 169 4.11 -6.37 21.69
CA PHE A 169 5.43 -6.59 21.12
C PHE A 169 5.45 -7.85 20.25
N ILE A 170 6.38 -7.89 19.30
CA ILE A 170 6.56 -9.11 18.51
C ILE A 170 7.11 -10.23 19.39
N PRO A 171 6.63 -11.46 19.22
CA PRO A 171 7.24 -12.60 19.89
C PRO A 171 8.60 -12.91 19.24
N ILE A 172 9.66 -12.92 20.04
CA ILE A 172 11.01 -13.30 19.62
C ILE A 172 11.36 -14.61 20.30
N ALA A 173 11.68 -15.62 19.53
CA ALA A 173 12.11 -16.91 20.08
C ALA A 173 13.48 -16.77 20.78
N ALA A 174 13.75 -17.64 21.73
CA ALA A 174 15.00 -17.67 22.47
C ALA A 174 16.21 -17.69 21.54
N SER A 175 17.26 -16.99 21.94
CA SER A 175 18.57 -17.06 21.32
C SER A 175 19.46 -18.08 22.02
N LYS A 176 20.40 -18.68 21.30
CA LYS A 176 21.44 -19.56 21.82
C LYS A 176 22.74 -18.82 22.11
N HIS A 177 22.80 -17.56 21.77
CA HIS A 177 24.00 -16.73 21.82
C HIS A 177 23.86 -15.65 22.88
N ASP A 178 24.99 -15.28 23.46
CA ASP A 178 25.10 -14.16 24.38
C ASP A 178 24.82 -12.83 23.66
N PRO A 179 24.29 -11.81 24.36
CA PRO A 179 24.06 -10.48 23.83
C PRO A 179 25.35 -9.84 23.31
N VAL A 180 25.27 -9.29 22.08
CA VAL A 180 26.39 -8.53 21.47
C VAL A 180 26.35 -7.10 22.01
N PRO A 181 27.41 -6.61 22.66
CA PRO A 181 27.42 -5.25 23.21
C PRO A 181 27.33 -4.20 22.08
N PHE A 182 26.89 -2.99 22.44
CA PHE A 182 26.92 -1.84 21.53
C PHE A 182 28.37 -1.34 21.45
N ASP A 183 29.12 -1.97 20.57
CA ASP A 183 30.54 -1.70 20.33
C ASP A 183 30.83 -2.01 18.86
N GLU A 184 31.60 -1.13 18.19
CA GLU A 184 31.87 -1.21 16.75
C GLU A 184 32.55 -2.53 16.35
N ASP A 185 33.57 -2.96 17.15
CA ASP A 185 34.32 -4.18 16.85
C ASP A 185 33.52 -5.45 17.18
N ALA A 186 32.73 -5.44 18.26
CA ALA A 186 31.85 -6.55 18.62
C ALA A 186 30.79 -6.78 17.56
N ILE A 187 30.20 -5.71 17.05
CA ILE A 187 29.17 -5.76 15.97
C ILE A 187 29.85 -6.22 14.66
N ALA A 188 31.01 -5.70 14.31
CA ALA A 188 31.75 -6.15 13.14
C ALA A 188 32.09 -7.64 13.22
N LYS A 189 32.55 -8.11 14.38
CA LYS A 189 32.88 -9.53 14.61
C LYS A 189 31.68 -10.45 14.45
N VAL A 190 30.51 -10.08 14.96
CA VAL A 190 29.32 -10.92 14.82
C VAL A 190 28.80 -10.97 13.39
N LEU A 191 28.88 -9.84 12.64
CA LEU A 191 28.54 -9.81 11.22
C LEU A 191 29.54 -10.60 10.36
N ALA A 192 30.79 -10.78 10.80
CA ALA A 192 31.78 -11.62 10.16
C ALA A 192 31.64 -13.12 10.49
N ASP A 193 30.76 -13.50 11.44
CA ASP A 193 30.50 -14.89 11.81
C ASP A 193 29.48 -15.54 10.84
N GLU A 194 29.97 -16.13 9.78
CA GLU A 194 29.14 -16.75 8.74
C GLU A 194 28.32 -17.96 9.29
N ALA A 195 28.86 -18.72 10.22
CA ALA A 195 28.19 -19.88 10.79
C ALA A 195 26.97 -19.42 11.62
N ARG A 196 27.15 -18.45 12.48
CA ARG A 196 26.08 -17.81 13.23
C ARG A 196 25.07 -17.14 12.29
N GLY A 197 25.54 -16.44 11.25
CA GLY A 197 24.68 -15.78 10.27
C GLY A 197 23.73 -16.75 9.55
N ARG A 198 24.24 -17.90 9.12
CA ARG A 198 23.46 -18.94 8.42
C ARG A 198 22.39 -19.61 9.29
N GLU A 199 22.53 -19.56 10.61
CA GLU A 199 21.53 -20.10 11.53
C GLU A 199 20.23 -19.28 11.49
N TYR A 200 20.31 -17.97 11.25
CA TYR A 200 19.18 -17.05 11.31
C TYR A 200 18.75 -16.48 9.96
N PHE A 201 19.65 -16.44 9.00
CA PHE A 201 19.41 -15.87 7.68
C PHE A 201 19.76 -16.88 6.58
N PRO A 202 18.76 -17.41 5.86
CA PRO A 202 19.01 -18.34 4.74
C PRO A 202 19.94 -17.70 3.70
N GLY A 203 21.03 -18.41 3.35
CA GLY A 203 22.00 -17.93 2.37
C GLY A 203 22.91 -16.81 2.87
N TYR A 204 23.03 -16.61 4.18
CA TYR A 204 23.96 -15.64 4.74
C TYR A 204 25.39 -15.83 4.24
N ARG A 205 26.00 -14.75 3.84
CA ARG A 205 27.44 -14.63 3.53
C ARG A 205 27.99 -13.38 4.18
N VAL A 206 29.22 -13.46 4.62
CA VAL A 206 29.93 -12.26 5.12
C VAL A 206 30.14 -11.29 3.97
N ARG A 207 29.85 -10.01 4.22
CA ARG A 207 30.04 -8.90 3.31
C ARG A 207 30.73 -7.77 4.04
N GLU A 208 31.92 -7.40 3.57
CA GLU A 208 32.69 -6.28 4.15
C GLU A 208 31.89 -4.97 4.06
N GLU A 209 31.14 -4.80 2.98
CA GLU A 209 30.26 -3.67 2.76
C GLU A 209 29.16 -3.56 3.85
N GLN A 210 28.62 -4.67 4.32
CA GLN A 210 27.63 -4.70 5.40
C GLN A 210 28.26 -4.31 6.74
N ILE A 211 29.48 -4.77 7.00
CA ILE A 211 30.25 -4.44 8.21
C ILE A 211 30.59 -2.94 8.21
N GLU A 212 31.05 -2.41 7.08
CA GLU A 212 31.31 -0.99 6.90
C GLU A 212 30.06 -0.15 7.19
N LEU A 213 28.91 -0.52 6.61
CA LEU A 213 27.63 0.15 6.89
C LEU A 213 27.29 0.15 8.39
N ALA A 214 27.43 -1.00 9.05
CA ALA A 214 27.11 -1.12 10.47
C ALA A 214 27.98 -0.19 11.33
N ARG A 215 29.25 -0.03 11.00
CA ARG A 215 30.17 0.91 11.69
C ARG A 215 29.69 2.36 11.61
N HIS A 216 29.23 2.80 10.45
CA HIS A 216 28.69 4.16 10.29
C HIS A 216 27.43 4.37 11.13
N PHE A 217 26.54 3.37 11.22
CA PHE A 217 25.37 3.45 12.09
C PHE A 217 25.75 3.50 13.58
N VAL A 218 26.74 2.73 14.01
CA VAL A 218 27.23 2.78 15.40
C VAL A 218 27.72 4.17 15.74
N ARG A 219 28.58 4.76 14.90
CA ARG A 219 29.11 6.12 15.08
C ARG A 219 28.02 7.19 15.10
N ASN A 220 27.03 7.08 14.20
CA ASN A 220 25.90 8.02 14.14
C ASN A 220 25.02 7.92 15.39
N LEU A 221 24.71 6.73 15.86
CA LEU A 221 23.93 6.54 17.09
C LEU A 221 24.66 7.00 18.35
N GLU A 222 25.98 6.81 18.41
CA GLU A 222 26.83 7.21 19.55
C GLU A 222 27.14 8.70 19.56
N GLY A 223 27.57 9.22 18.39
CA GLY A 223 28.05 10.60 18.26
C GLY A 223 26.95 11.61 17.90
N GLY A 224 25.79 11.18 17.49
CA GLY A 224 24.72 12.04 16.99
C GLY A 224 24.96 12.55 15.57
N GLY A 225 24.15 13.56 15.18
CA GLY A 225 24.24 14.24 13.89
C GLY A 225 23.52 13.53 12.75
N THR A 226 23.85 13.90 11.51
CA THR A 226 23.18 13.46 10.30
C THR A 226 24.06 12.54 9.46
N LEU A 227 23.57 11.32 9.19
CA LEU A 227 24.17 10.34 8.29
C LEU A 227 23.32 10.19 7.02
N LEU A 228 23.88 10.51 5.86
CA LEU A 228 23.31 10.18 4.55
C LEU A 228 24.05 8.97 3.96
N LEU A 229 23.36 7.87 3.81
CA LEU A 229 23.96 6.60 3.45
C LEU A 229 23.30 5.97 2.22
N GLU A 230 24.08 5.80 1.15
CA GLU A 230 23.71 4.98 0.02
C GLU A 230 24.39 3.62 0.12
N GLY A 231 23.60 2.57 0.26
CA GLY A 231 24.09 1.20 0.17
C GLY A 231 23.47 0.49 -1.03
N GLY A 232 24.30 0.01 -1.94
CA GLY A 232 23.86 -0.69 -3.14
C GLY A 232 22.91 -1.86 -2.85
N THR A 233 22.25 -2.40 -3.89
CA THR A 233 21.42 -3.60 -3.73
C THR A 233 22.28 -4.77 -3.25
N GLY A 234 21.75 -5.58 -2.33
CA GLY A 234 22.45 -6.77 -1.84
C GLY A 234 23.47 -6.57 -0.71
N VAL A 235 23.81 -5.34 -0.35
CA VAL A 235 24.77 -5.08 0.76
C VAL A 235 24.23 -5.46 2.15
N GLY A 236 22.92 -5.66 2.30
CA GLY A 236 22.31 -6.03 3.59
C GLY A 236 22.04 -4.86 4.52
N LYS A 237 21.60 -3.72 3.99
CA LYS A 237 21.29 -2.47 4.72
C LYS A 237 20.47 -2.71 6.00
N SER A 238 19.37 -3.48 5.90
CA SER A 238 18.47 -3.69 7.04
C SER A 238 19.19 -4.37 8.21
N LEU A 239 19.98 -5.40 7.95
CA LEU A 239 20.75 -6.05 9.02
C LEU A 239 21.86 -5.15 9.56
N ALA A 240 22.49 -4.30 8.72
CA ALA A 240 23.52 -3.38 9.16
C ALA A 240 22.99 -2.37 10.18
N TYR A 241 21.87 -1.67 9.88
CA TYR A 241 21.32 -0.72 10.85
C TYR A 241 20.68 -1.43 12.06
N LEU A 242 20.08 -2.62 11.91
CA LEU A 242 19.57 -3.38 13.04
C LEU A 242 20.66 -3.88 13.97
N ALA A 243 21.83 -4.25 13.42
CA ALA A 243 22.99 -4.69 14.22
C ALA A 243 23.52 -3.57 15.12
N ALA A 244 23.36 -2.31 14.71
CA ALA A 244 23.68 -1.15 15.55
C ALA A 244 22.51 -0.75 16.46
N ALA A 245 21.29 -0.63 15.92
CA ALA A 245 20.14 -0.10 16.63
C ALA A 245 19.66 -0.98 17.79
N ILE A 246 19.70 -2.32 17.64
CA ILE A 246 19.24 -3.24 18.69
C ILE A 246 20.12 -3.16 19.94
N PRO A 247 21.45 -3.37 19.88
CA PRO A 247 22.32 -3.22 21.06
C PRO A 247 22.25 -1.83 21.68
N PHE A 248 22.21 -0.76 20.84
CA PHE A 248 22.07 0.62 21.30
C PHE A 248 20.80 0.85 22.12
N ALA A 249 19.64 0.41 21.61
CA ALA A 249 18.38 0.56 22.31
C ALA A 249 18.34 -0.18 23.65
N LEU A 250 18.91 -1.41 23.70
CA LEU A 250 18.97 -2.20 24.93
C LEU A 250 19.96 -1.59 25.95
N GLU A 251 21.08 -1.07 25.50
CA GLU A 251 22.03 -0.35 26.36
C GLU A 251 21.40 0.91 26.96
N ARG A 252 20.70 1.73 26.15
CA ARG A 252 19.92 2.89 26.66
C ARG A 252 18.91 2.45 27.74
N ARG A 253 18.17 1.38 27.48
CA ARG A 253 17.23 0.82 28.47
C ARG A 253 17.93 0.42 29.76
N SER A 254 19.08 -0.25 29.71
CA SER A 254 19.84 -0.67 30.87
C SER A 254 20.34 0.52 31.72
N ARG A 255 20.61 1.65 31.06
CA ARG A 255 21.01 2.91 31.71
C ARG A 255 19.79 3.74 32.20
N GLY A 256 18.56 3.23 32.02
CA GLY A 256 17.32 3.94 32.42
C GLY A 256 16.92 5.09 31.48
N VAL A 257 17.54 5.21 30.31
CA VAL A 257 17.17 6.21 29.31
C VAL A 257 15.91 5.76 28.58
N ARG A 258 14.89 6.63 28.58
CA ARG A 258 13.59 6.34 27.97
C ARG A 258 13.56 6.79 26.49
N GLY A 259 12.68 6.20 25.72
CA GLY A 259 12.41 6.49 24.33
C GLY A 259 12.99 5.43 23.37
N PRO A 260 12.21 5.01 22.35
CA PRO A 260 12.62 4.02 21.37
C PRO A 260 13.60 4.61 20.34
N VAL A 261 14.39 3.75 19.71
CA VAL A 261 14.97 4.05 18.40
C VAL A 261 13.85 3.83 17.37
N VAL A 262 13.59 4.83 16.53
CA VAL A 262 12.53 4.77 15.52
C VAL A 262 13.12 4.44 14.16
N ILE A 263 12.59 3.39 13.54
CA ILE A 263 12.93 3.01 12.16
C ILE A 263 11.73 3.30 11.28
N SER A 264 11.91 4.13 10.26
CA SER A 264 10.85 4.47 9.34
C SER A 264 11.06 3.85 7.97
N THR A 265 9.98 3.37 7.36
CA THR A 265 9.97 2.82 6.00
C THR A 265 8.76 3.32 5.21
N ARG A 266 8.78 3.15 3.89
CA ARG A 266 7.80 3.74 2.97
C ARG A 266 6.39 3.19 3.13
N THR A 267 6.22 1.87 3.23
CA THR A 267 4.91 1.23 3.16
C THR A 267 4.59 0.38 4.38
N LYS A 268 3.29 0.19 4.65
CA LYS A 268 2.83 -0.70 5.73
C LYS A 268 3.28 -2.15 5.54
N LEU A 269 3.38 -2.60 4.28
CA LEU A 269 3.88 -3.94 3.98
C LEU A 269 5.34 -4.09 4.40
N LEU A 270 6.17 -3.11 4.08
CA LEU A 270 7.58 -3.08 4.50
C LEU A 270 7.72 -2.98 6.03
N GLN A 271 6.82 -2.21 6.71
CA GLN A 271 6.79 -2.19 8.17
C GLN A 271 6.55 -3.59 8.75
N ASP A 272 5.55 -4.31 8.24
CA ASP A 272 5.20 -5.64 8.73
C ASP A 272 6.31 -6.66 8.42
N GLN A 273 6.95 -6.56 7.26
CA GLN A 273 8.10 -7.38 6.89
C GLN A 273 9.31 -7.11 7.80
N LEU A 274 9.69 -5.85 7.93
CA LEU A 274 10.81 -5.43 8.79
C LEU A 274 10.59 -5.90 10.24
N LEU A 275 9.39 -5.67 10.77
CA LEU A 275 9.08 -6.03 12.16
C LEU A 275 9.09 -7.54 12.38
N ARG A 276 8.34 -8.32 11.58
CA ARG A 276 8.08 -9.73 11.85
C ARG A 276 9.19 -10.66 11.38
N LYS A 277 9.91 -10.29 10.32
CA LYS A 277 10.96 -11.10 9.75
C LYS A 277 12.34 -10.60 10.15
N ASP A 278 12.65 -9.35 9.81
CA ASP A 278 14.04 -8.87 9.89
C ASP A 278 14.45 -8.56 11.33
N ILE A 279 13.61 -7.82 12.10
CA ILE A 279 13.89 -7.49 13.51
C ILE A 279 13.90 -8.74 14.38
N ALA A 280 12.93 -9.64 14.18
CA ALA A 280 12.86 -10.88 14.96
C ALA A 280 14.08 -11.78 14.72
N ALA A 281 14.55 -11.88 13.46
CA ALA A 281 15.74 -12.64 13.13
C ALA A 281 17.02 -11.96 13.66
N ALA A 282 17.14 -10.63 13.48
CA ALA A 282 18.30 -9.85 13.95
C ALA A 282 18.43 -9.86 15.49
N ALA A 283 17.32 -9.75 16.22
CA ALA A 283 17.34 -9.82 17.68
C ALA A 283 17.86 -11.17 18.17
N ARG A 284 17.41 -12.27 17.55
CA ARG A 284 17.95 -13.61 17.88
C ARG A 284 19.41 -13.77 17.49
N PHE A 285 19.80 -13.28 16.33
CA PHE A 285 21.18 -13.28 15.86
C PHE A 285 22.12 -12.52 16.79
N LEU A 286 21.65 -11.38 17.35
CA LEU A 286 22.42 -10.55 18.26
C LEU A 286 22.31 -10.98 19.74
N GLY A 287 21.48 -11.95 20.08
CA GLY A 287 21.36 -12.46 21.45
C GLY A 287 20.38 -11.70 22.34
N TYR A 288 19.39 -10.99 21.78
CA TYR A 288 18.42 -10.15 22.49
C TYR A 288 16.96 -10.63 22.35
N PRO A 289 16.58 -11.81 22.87
CA PRO A 289 15.18 -12.29 22.79
C PRO A 289 14.19 -11.42 23.58
N GLU A 290 14.65 -10.62 24.54
CA GLU A 290 13.86 -9.70 25.36
C GLU A 290 13.61 -8.33 24.71
N LEU A 291 14.03 -8.12 23.48
CA LEU A 291 13.80 -6.88 22.72
C LEU A 291 12.28 -6.60 22.60
N ARG A 292 11.88 -5.40 22.97
CA ARG A 292 10.52 -4.90 22.86
C ARG A 292 10.36 -4.09 21.56
N ALA A 293 10.00 -4.77 20.50
CA ALA A 293 9.78 -4.14 19.20
C ALA A 293 8.31 -4.19 18.81
N LEU A 294 7.79 -3.10 18.27
CA LEU A 294 6.44 -3.03 17.72
C LEU A 294 6.38 -2.04 16.54
N SER A 295 5.33 -2.16 15.72
CA SER A 295 5.01 -1.15 14.72
C SER A 295 3.79 -0.34 15.16
N ILE A 296 3.73 0.92 14.75
CA ILE A 296 2.55 1.75 14.91
C ILE A 296 2.10 2.28 13.55
N LYS A 297 0.80 2.20 13.32
CA LYS A 297 0.12 2.75 12.14
C LYS A 297 -0.84 3.84 12.60
N GLY A 298 -1.22 4.74 11.72
CA GLY A 298 -2.22 5.77 12.04
C GLY A 298 -3.54 5.14 12.56
N ARG A 299 -4.24 5.83 13.44
CA ARG A 299 -5.45 5.36 14.15
C ARG A 299 -6.54 4.76 13.26
N ALA A 300 -6.71 5.30 12.06
CA ALA A 300 -7.67 4.80 11.07
C ALA A 300 -7.38 3.38 10.55
N ASN A 301 -6.26 2.78 10.95
CA ASN A 301 -5.95 1.38 10.64
C ASN A 301 -6.48 0.40 11.68
N TYR A 302 -6.89 0.86 12.85
CA TYR A 302 -7.35 0.03 13.95
C TYR A 302 -8.86 0.15 14.17
N VAL A 303 -9.47 -0.94 14.60
CA VAL A 303 -10.88 -0.93 15.00
C VAL A 303 -11.09 0.01 16.18
N CYS A 304 -12.13 0.83 16.11
CA CYS A 304 -12.71 1.51 17.24
C CYS A 304 -13.88 0.67 17.78
N GLU A 305 -13.76 0.10 18.96
CA GLU A 305 -14.77 -0.82 19.54
C GLU A 305 -16.15 -0.17 19.68
N ARG A 306 -16.19 1.10 20.04
CA ARG A 306 -17.44 1.88 20.14
C ARG A 306 -18.13 1.96 18.78
N ARG A 307 -17.39 2.38 17.75
CA ARG A 307 -17.91 2.51 16.37
C ARG A 307 -18.25 1.15 15.77
N LEU A 308 -17.41 0.15 15.98
CA LEU A 308 -17.69 -1.21 15.55
C LEU A 308 -19.00 -1.72 16.17
N SER A 309 -19.18 -1.56 17.48
CA SER A 309 -20.40 -1.98 18.18
C SER A 309 -21.66 -1.31 17.64
N GLN A 310 -21.56 -0.04 17.25
CA GLN A 310 -22.65 0.70 16.61
C GLN A 310 -22.95 0.16 15.21
N VAL A 311 -21.95 0.05 14.33
CA VAL A 311 -22.11 -0.52 12.98
C VAL A 311 -22.71 -1.93 13.05
N LEU A 312 -22.24 -2.76 13.98
CA LEU A 312 -22.72 -4.12 14.14
C LEU A 312 -24.18 -4.20 14.68
N ARG A 313 -24.65 -3.20 15.45
CA ARG A 313 -26.06 -3.07 15.84
C ARG A 313 -26.95 -2.72 14.67
N GLU A 314 -26.56 -1.78 13.83
CA GLU A 314 -27.29 -1.40 12.63
C GLU A 314 -27.54 -2.61 11.71
N GLY A 315 -26.57 -3.48 11.53
CA GLY A 315 -26.71 -4.71 10.74
C GLY A 315 -27.77 -5.71 11.26
N ARG A 316 -28.23 -5.54 12.50
CA ARG A 316 -29.33 -6.33 13.09
C ARG A 316 -30.70 -5.66 12.94
N GLU A 317 -30.75 -4.34 13.10
CA GLU A 317 -32.01 -3.59 13.30
C GLU A 317 -32.62 -3.05 12.02
N VAL A 318 -31.80 -2.73 11.03
CA VAL A 318 -32.26 -2.20 9.76
C VAL A 318 -32.47 -3.36 8.79
N GLY A 319 -33.57 -3.37 8.01
CA GLY A 319 -33.91 -4.38 7.01
C GLY A 319 -32.87 -4.52 5.90
N VAL A 320 -31.67 -4.92 6.27
CA VAL A 320 -30.53 -5.20 5.40
C VAL A 320 -30.83 -6.48 4.63
N PHE A 321 -30.63 -6.47 3.32
CA PHE A 321 -30.77 -7.67 2.50
C PHE A 321 -29.89 -8.82 3.01
N PRO A 322 -30.34 -10.07 2.96
CA PRO A 322 -29.58 -11.22 3.46
C PRO A 322 -28.16 -11.30 2.92
N GLU A 323 -27.96 -10.94 1.65
CA GLU A 323 -26.64 -10.93 0.99
C GLU A 323 -25.69 -9.89 1.58
N GLU A 324 -26.23 -8.78 2.10
CA GLU A 324 -25.42 -7.71 2.71
C GLU A 324 -25.08 -7.99 4.17
N ARG A 325 -25.91 -8.78 4.87
CA ARG A 325 -25.71 -9.11 6.29
C ARG A 325 -24.39 -9.84 6.54
N LEU A 326 -23.97 -10.68 5.61
CA LEU A 326 -22.72 -11.44 5.74
C LEU A 326 -21.49 -10.53 5.79
N ALA A 327 -21.53 -9.35 5.14
CA ALA A 327 -20.48 -8.36 5.23
C ALA A 327 -20.22 -7.87 6.67
N TYR A 328 -21.27 -7.74 7.49
CA TYR A 328 -21.13 -7.41 8.91
C TYR A 328 -20.46 -8.55 9.70
N GLY A 329 -20.79 -9.80 9.36
CA GLY A 329 -20.11 -10.97 9.92
C GLY A 329 -18.64 -11.02 9.56
N VAL A 330 -18.30 -10.73 8.30
CA VAL A 330 -16.91 -10.63 7.84
C VAL A 330 -16.19 -9.48 8.54
N LEU A 331 -16.82 -8.31 8.71
CA LEU A 331 -16.24 -7.20 9.47
C LEU A 331 -15.93 -7.61 10.92
N LEU A 332 -16.86 -8.31 11.59
CA LEU A 332 -16.63 -8.81 12.94
C LEU A 332 -15.45 -9.79 12.98
N SER A 333 -15.38 -10.71 12.01
CA SER A 333 -14.25 -11.64 11.91
C SER A 333 -12.93 -10.91 11.67
N CYS A 334 -12.89 -9.91 10.78
CA CYS A 334 -11.70 -9.06 10.58
C CYS A 334 -11.26 -8.38 11.88
N ALA A 335 -12.21 -7.80 12.61
CA ALA A 335 -11.94 -7.08 13.85
C ALA A 335 -11.37 -7.97 14.96
N ARG A 336 -11.71 -9.26 14.99
CA ARG A 336 -11.32 -10.19 16.07
C ARG A 336 -10.14 -11.09 15.71
N THR A 337 -9.96 -11.44 14.44
CA THR A 337 -8.94 -12.43 14.04
C THR A 337 -7.69 -11.79 13.44
N ARG A 338 -7.78 -10.57 12.88
CA ARG A 338 -6.60 -9.88 12.35
C ARG A 338 -5.68 -9.43 13.49
N PRO A 339 -4.36 -9.47 13.29
CA PRO A 339 -3.39 -9.03 14.30
C PRO A 339 -3.70 -7.60 14.76
N HIS A 340 -3.73 -7.39 16.07
CA HIS A 340 -4.01 -6.09 16.72
C HIS A 340 -5.29 -5.39 16.27
N ALA A 341 -6.26 -6.14 15.72
CA ALA A 341 -7.50 -5.60 15.12
C ALA A 341 -7.25 -4.55 14.03
N GLU A 342 -6.21 -4.75 13.24
CA GLU A 342 -5.86 -3.88 12.10
C GLU A 342 -6.77 -4.20 10.92
N ILE A 343 -7.65 -3.25 10.56
CA ILE A 343 -8.58 -3.35 9.42
C ILE A 343 -8.34 -2.28 8.35
N GLY A 344 -7.27 -1.51 8.48
CA GLY A 344 -6.92 -0.43 7.53
C GLY A 344 -6.72 -0.92 6.10
N ASP A 345 -6.09 -2.08 5.95
CA ASP A 345 -5.81 -2.72 4.67
C ASP A 345 -6.48 -4.11 4.64
N LEU A 346 -7.72 -4.14 4.15
CA LEU A 346 -8.42 -5.41 3.92
C LEU A 346 -8.04 -5.99 2.56
N PRO A 347 -7.90 -7.33 2.45
CA PRO A 347 -7.62 -7.98 1.18
C PRO A 347 -8.60 -7.57 0.08
N ALA A 348 -8.07 -7.27 -1.11
CA ALA A 348 -8.89 -6.86 -2.26
C ALA A 348 -9.97 -7.92 -2.61
N ALA A 349 -9.71 -9.19 -2.34
CA ALA A 349 -10.68 -10.26 -2.53
C ALA A 349 -11.93 -10.09 -1.65
N LEU A 350 -11.76 -9.72 -0.38
CA LEU A 350 -12.89 -9.42 0.53
C LEU A 350 -13.69 -8.21 0.03
N LEU A 351 -12.99 -7.15 -0.39
CA LEU A 351 -13.64 -5.92 -0.88
C LEU A 351 -14.34 -6.10 -2.22
N ARG A 352 -13.92 -7.08 -3.03
CA ARG A 352 -14.64 -7.48 -4.25
C ARG A 352 -15.86 -8.34 -3.94
N ARG A 353 -15.71 -9.28 -3.01
CA ARG A 353 -16.82 -10.18 -2.60
C ARG A 353 -17.92 -9.42 -1.87
N TYR A 354 -17.53 -8.49 -0.99
CA TYR A 354 -18.41 -7.67 -0.15
C TYR A 354 -18.15 -6.19 -0.38
N PRO A 355 -18.74 -5.55 -1.42
CA PRO A 355 -18.48 -4.14 -1.72
C PRO A 355 -18.85 -3.17 -0.57
N SER A 356 -19.90 -3.49 0.21
CA SER A 356 -20.32 -2.71 1.39
C SER A 356 -19.28 -2.72 2.53
N LEU A 357 -18.37 -3.70 2.55
CA LEU A 357 -17.35 -3.81 3.58
C LEU A 357 -16.41 -2.58 3.62
N ARG A 358 -16.25 -1.85 2.51
CA ARG A 358 -15.48 -0.59 2.48
C ARG A 358 -16.10 0.48 3.36
N ASP A 359 -17.41 0.67 3.22
CA ASP A 359 -18.15 1.64 4.03
C ASP A 359 -18.21 1.20 5.48
N LEU A 360 -18.58 -0.06 5.74
CA LEU A 360 -18.63 -0.63 7.09
C LEU A 360 -17.30 -0.48 7.82
N ARG A 361 -16.17 -0.79 7.14
CA ARG A 361 -14.82 -0.58 7.66
C ARG A 361 -14.58 0.89 8.00
N SER A 362 -14.91 1.79 7.07
CA SER A 362 -14.62 3.22 7.26
C SER A 362 -15.39 3.81 8.44
N ARG A 363 -16.57 3.28 8.76
CA ARG A 363 -17.40 3.68 9.91
C ARG A 363 -16.96 3.01 11.22
N SER A 364 -16.17 1.93 11.15
CA SER A 364 -15.70 1.15 12.31
C SER A 364 -14.34 1.61 12.86
N VAL A 365 -13.73 2.64 12.28
CA VAL A 365 -12.42 3.18 12.70
C VAL A 365 -12.54 4.62 13.17
N ALA A 366 -11.65 5.02 14.06
CA ALA A 366 -11.52 6.44 14.42
C ALA A 366 -10.62 7.13 13.40
N ARG A 367 -11.19 8.04 12.62
CA ARG A 367 -10.43 8.76 11.60
C ARG A 367 -9.64 9.93 12.17
N ARG A 368 -10.10 10.53 13.24
CA ARG A 368 -9.62 11.79 13.81
C ARG A 368 -9.25 11.66 15.28
N ALA A 369 -8.45 12.59 15.78
CA ALA A 369 -7.97 12.60 17.16
C ALA A 369 -9.12 12.71 18.16
N GLU A 370 -10.12 13.51 17.84
CA GLU A 370 -11.30 13.80 18.68
C GLU A 370 -12.13 12.55 18.95
N HIS A 371 -12.05 11.56 18.06
CA HIS A 371 -12.70 10.27 18.26
C HIS A 371 -11.96 9.35 19.27
N CYS A 372 -10.79 9.77 19.76
CA CYS A 372 -9.89 8.98 20.59
C CYS A 372 -9.31 9.80 21.74
N SER A 373 -10.15 10.37 22.61
CA SER A 373 -9.64 11.01 23.81
C SER A 373 -8.95 9.98 24.74
N ARG A 374 -7.92 10.42 25.47
CA ARG A 374 -7.24 9.55 26.48
C ARG A 374 -8.22 9.03 27.51
N GLU A 375 -9.17 9.87 27.92
CA GLU A 375 -10.17 9.51 28.91
C GLU A 375 -11.16 8.47 28.42
N GLU A 376 -11.75 8.66 27.22
CA GLU A 376 -12.71 7.71 26.66
C GLU A 376 -12.06 6.38 26.26
N CYS A 377 -10.90 6.43 25.62
CA CYS A 377 -10.18 5.23 25.21
C CYS A 377 -9.57 4.46 26.38
N GLY A 378 -9.17 5.18 27.45
CA GLY A 378 -8.68 4.57 28.68
C GLY A 378 -9.80 3.88 29.49
N ARG A 379 -11.03 4.37 29.36
CA ARG A 379 -12.23 3.78 29.99
C ARG A 379 -12.87 2.66 29.19
N THR A 380 -12.51 2.52 27.91
CA THR A 380 -13.03 1.46 27.03
C THR A 380 -12.10 0.24 27.08
N PRO A 381 -12.43 -0.82 27.83
CA PRO A 381 -11.60 -2.01 27.88
C PRO A 381 -11.43 -2.57 26.47
N GLY A 382 -10.19 -2.89 26.10
CA GLY A 382 -9.91 -3.59 24.86
C GLY A 382 -9.76 -2.73 23.60
N CYS A 383 -9.60 -1.40 23.72
CA CYS A 383 -9.28 -0.57 22.56
C CYS A 383 -7.92 -0.97 21.94
N PRO A 384 -7.87 -1.50 20.70
CA PRO A 384 -6.63 -1.99 20.09
C PRO A 384 -5.60 -0.88 19.87
N PHE A 385 -6.06 0.28 19.41
CA PHE A 385 -5.19 1.45 19.22
C PHE A 385 -4.66 1.99 20.54
N GLY A 386 -5.52 2.08 21.56
CA GLY A 386 -5.12 2.53 22.90
C GLY A 386 -4.08 1.60 23.55
N ALA A 387 -4.27 0.28 23.44
CA ALA A 387 -3.30 -0.71 23.89
C ALA A 387 -1.95 -0.56 23.18
N ARG A 388 -1.98 -0.37 21.85
CA ARG A 388 -0.80 -0.17 21.02
C ARG A 388 -0.05 1.11 21.41
N ARG A 389 -0.78 2.22 21.54
CA ARG A 389 -0.25 3.52 21.97
C ARG A 389 0.39 3.47 23.36
N SER A 390 -0.26 2.80 24.32
CA SER A 390 0.29 2.64 25.66
C SER A 390 1.56 1.80 25.70
N ALA A 391 1.76 0.90 24.74
CA ALA A 391 2.97 0.10 24.64
C ALA A 391 4.17 0.86 24.07
N LEU A 392 3.95 1.98 23.32
CA LEU A 392 5.03 2.78 22.74
C LEU A 392 6.06 3.26 23.75
N ALA A 393 5.61 3.70 24.93
CA ALA A 393 6.50 4.20 25.98
C ALA A 393 7.43 3.12 26.57
N ARG A 394 7.16 1.83 26.29
CA ARG A 394 7.96 0.70 26.76
C ARG A 394 8.76 0.03 25.64
N ALA A 395 8.63 0.55 24.42
CA ALA A 395 9.33 0.01 23.27
C ALA A 395 10.82 0.36 23.28
N ASP A 396 11.65 -0.57 22.83
CA ASP A 396 13.06 -0.36 22.56
C ASP A 396 13.27 0.05 21.10
N LEU A 397 12.54 -0.63 20.19
CA LEU A 397 12.48 -0.29 18.76
C LEU A 397 11.03 -0.04 18.34
N LEU A 398 10.84 0.98 17.54
CA LEU A 398 9.56 1.34 16.96
C LEU A 398 9.65 1.42 15.43
N VAL A 399 8.74 0.74 14.74
CA VAL A 399 8.64 0.82 13.29
C VAL A 399 7.45 1.68 12.89
N ALA A 400 7.68 2.73 12.10
CA ALA A 400 6.66 3.64 11.58
C ALA A 400 6.76 3.75 10.05
N ASN A 401 5.74 4.32 9.39
CA ASN A 401 5.90 4.79 8.01
C ASN A 401 6.31 6.27 8.00
N HIS A 402 6.85 6.74 6.87
CA HIS A 402 7.32 8.11 6.74
C HIS A 402 6.24 9.16 6.99
N ASP A 403 4.97 8.89 6.58
CA ASP A 403 3.86 9.81 6.82
C ASP A 403 3.61 10.01 8.33
N LEU A 404 3.53 8.91 9.09
CA LEU A 404 3.35 8.99 10.55
C LEU A 404 4.57 9.59 11.25
N LEU A 405 5.78 9.28 10.76
CA LEU A 405 7.01 9.86 11.30
C LEU A 405 7.02 11.38 11.22
N LEU A 406 6.65 11.94 10.06
CA LEU A 406 6.61 13.39 9.84
C LEU A 406 5.40 14.08 10.48
N ARG A 407 4.35 13.33 10.84
CA ARG A 407 3.17 13.78 11.60
C ARG A 407 3.18 13.30 13.04
N TRP A 408 4.35 13.13 13.64
CA TRP A 408 4.50 12.46 14.94
C TRP A 408 3.57 13.08 15.98
N PRO A 409 2.65 12.30 16.55
CA PRO A 409 1.69 12.84 17.51
C PRO A 409 2.38 13.27 18.81
N PRO A 410 1.96 14.39 19.43
CA PRO A 410 2.58 14.93 20.64
C PRO A 410 2.42 14.02 21.87
N ASP A 411 1.48 13.07 21.84
CA ASP A 411 1.26 12.08 22.89
C ASP A 411 2.06 10.78 22.72
N TYR A 412 2.91 10.69 21.69
CA TYR A 412 3.85 9.60 21.48
C TYR A 412 5.18 9.88 22.21
N PRO A 413 6.05 8.87 22.39
CA PRO A 413 7.40 9.09 22.93
C PRO A 413 8.17 10.11 22.10
N ASP A 414 9.03 10.90 22.76
CA ASP A 414 9.91 11.84 22.09
C ASP A 414 10.83 11.13 21.08
N LEU A 415 11.04 11.77 19.94
CA LEU A 415 11.96 11.32 18.90
C LEU A 415 13.35 11.82 19.24
N SER A 416 14.31 10.91 19.44
CA SER A 416 15.73 11.25 19.62
C SER A 416 16.60 10.64 18.53
N HIS A 417 16.38 9.37 18.19
CA HIS A 417 17.19 8.62 17.24
C HIS A 417 16.31 8.02 16.16
N VAL A 418 16.53 8.41 14.91
CA VAL A 418 15.70 8.02 13.79
C VAL A 418 16.55 7.46 12.64
N ILE A 419 16.14 6.29 12.15
CA ILE A 419 16.68 5.68 10.93
C ILE A 419 15.56 5.65 9.88
N VAL A 420 15.80 6.29 8.74
CA VAL A 420 14.84 6.36 7.63
C VAL A 420 15.31 5.47 6.49
N ASP A 421 14.69 4.31 6.35
CA ASP A 421 14.95 3.39 5.24
C ASP A 421 14.11 3.79 4.02
N GLU A 422 14.64 3.61 2.80
CA GLU A 422 14.11 4.16 1.54
C GLU A 422 13.96 5.70 1.58
N ALA A 423 14.96 6.37 2.14
CA ALA A 423 14.94 7.81 2.42
C ALA A 423 14.71 8.70 1.18
N HIS A 424 14.97 8.20 -0.02
CA HIS A 424 14.68 8.91 -1.27
C HIS A 424 13.19 9.26 -1.46
N GLU A 425 12.28 8.65 -0.69
CA GLU A 425 10.85 8.91 -0.73
C GLU A 425 10.39 10.02 0.23
N VAL A 426 11.24 10.39 1.20
CA VAL A 426 10.82 11.28 2.30
C VAL A 426 10.42 12.67 1.81
N ALA A 427 11.15 13.22 0.83
CA ALA A 427 10.80 14.54 0.28
C ALA A 427 9.40 14.56 -0.34
N GLY A 428 9.02 13.49 -1.07
CA GLY A 428 7.68 13.35 -1.61
C GLY A 428 6.60 13.19 -0.54
N VAL A 429 6.92 12.51 0.56
CA VAL A 429 6.01 12.38 1.71
C VAL A 429 5.86 13.72 2.44
N ALA A 430 6.94 14.47 2.60
CA ALA A 430 6.92 15.80 3.23
C ALA A 430 6.04 16.78 2.44
N ASP A 431 6.06 16.72 1.11
CA ASP A 431 5.15 17.50 0.25
C ASP A 431 3.67 17.25 0.57
N ASP A 432 3.31 16.01 0.87
CA ASP A 432 1.93 15.64 1.22
C ASP A 432 1.60 15.90 2.71
N VAL A 433 2.58 15.73 3.59
CA VAL A 433 2.41 15.92 5.05
C VAL A 433 2.22 17.39 5.40
N TYR A 434 3.02 18.27 4.80
CA TYR A 434 2.98 19.70 5.07
C TYR A 434 2.03 20.47 4.14
N ALA A 435 1.31 19.76 3.27
CA ALA A 435 0.25 20.34 2.48
C ALA A 435 -1.00 20.57 3.33
N GLN A 436 -1.58 21.76 3.22
CA GLN A 436 -2.94 22.02 3.67
C GLN A 436 -3.93 21.49 2.64
N SER A 437 -5.04 20.91 3.06
CA SER A 437 -6.06 20.44 2.12
C SER A 437 -7.47 20.79 2.59
N VAL A 438 -8.31 21.16 1.62
CA VAL A 438 -9.74 21.38 1.83
C VAL A 438 -10.51 20.30 1.05
N ASN A 439 -11.27 19.50 1.79
CA ASN A 439 -12.13 18.46 1.24
C ASN A 439 -13.59 18.82 1.56
N PRO A 440 -14.45 19.02 0.55
CA PRO A 440 -15.85 19.37 0.77
C PRO A 440 -16.61 18.40 1.69
N ASP A 441 -16.39 17.10 1.55
CA ASP A 441 -17.06 16.10 2.37
C ASP A 441 -16.63 16.20 3.84
N GLU A 442 -15.35 16.47 4.11
CA GLU A 442 -14.81 16.64 5.46
C GLU A 442 -15.36 17.89 6.14
N VAL A 443 -15.49 18.99 5.41
CA VAL A 443 -16.09 20.23 5.95
C VAL A 443 -17.55 20.00 6.34
N LEU A 444 -18.32 19.34 5.48
CA LEU A 444 -19.71 19.02 5.78
C LEU A 444 -19.86 18.03 6.93
N GLU A 445 -18.94 17.04 7.04
CA GLU A 445 -18.88 16.14 8.18
C GLU A 445 -18.59 16.89 9.48
N ARG A 446 -17.72 17.91 9.47
CA ARG A 446 -17.44 18.73 10.67
C ARG A 446 -18.65 19.50 11.14
N ILE A 447 -19.41 20.08 10.22
CA ILE A 447 -20.68 20.75 10.56
C ILE A 447 -21.64 19.73 11.19
N ASP A 448 -21.75 18.54 10.60
CA ASP A 448 -22.60 17.47 11.11
C ASP A 448 -22.13 16.95 12.50
N GLU A 449 -20.83 16.89 12.77
CA GLU A 449 -20.27 16.51 14.08
C GLU A 449 -20.57 17.56 15.16
N ILE A 450 -20.47 18.84 14.84
CA ILE A 450 -20.75 19.94 15.79
C ILE A 450 -22.25 19.99 16.12
N PHE A 451 -23.10 20.00 15.10
CA PHE A 451 -24.52 20.28 15.25
C PHE A 451 -25.45 19.07 15.18
N GLY A 452 -24.99 17.94 14.65
CA GLY A 452 -25.77 16.70 14.39
C GLY A 452 -26.52 16.75 13.09
N ARG A 453 -26.74 15.59 12.51
CA ARG A 453 -27.67 15.42 11.37
C ARG A 453 -29.08 15.17 11.87
N PRO A 454 -30.11 15.68 11.18
CA PRO A 454 -31.51 15.39 11.53
C PRO A 454 -31.87 13.89 11.45
N SER A 455 -31.09 13.11 10.70
CA SER A 455 -31.33 11.69 10.41
C SER A 455 -30.37 10.72 11.12
N ASP A 456 -29.33 11.19 11.80
CA ASP A 456 -28.32 10.29 12.37
C ASP A 456 -28.74 9.74 13.74
N ARG A 457 -28.75 8.42 13.82
CA ARG A 457 -29.02 7.63 15.03
C ARG A 457 -27.72 7.24 15.76
N GLY A 458 -26.57 7.91 15.44
CA GLY A 458 -25.29 7.35 15.78
C GLY A 458 -24.44 8.09 16.80
N ASP A 459 -23.75 9.12 16.43
CA ASP A 459 -22.84 9.84 17.34
C ASP A 459 -23.57 11.00 18.02
N GLU A 460 -23.34 11.19 19.32
CA GLU A 460 -23.80 12.40 19.98
C GLU A 460 -23.01 13.60 19.43
N PRO A 461 -23.71 14.62 18.92
CA PRO A 461 -23.05 15.82 18.44
C PRO A 461 -22.28 16.53 19.56
N LEU A 462 -21.24 17.26 19.18
CA LEU A 462 -20.33 17.91 20.12
C LEU A 462 -21.00 19.02 20.92
N LEU A 463 -22.02 19.70 20.34
CA LEU A 463 -22.81 20.67 21.05
C LEU A 463 -24.00 20.05 21.82
N PRO A 464 -24.29 20.51 23.07
CA PRO A 464 -25.44 20.04 23.83
C PRO A 464 -26.77 20.24 23.10
N LEU A 465 -27.74 19.33 23.31
CA LEU A 465 -29.03 19.28 22.60
C LEU A 465 -29.82 20.59 22.73
N HIS A 466 -29.82 21.22 23.90
CA HIS A 466 -30.58 22.49 24.16
C HIS A 466 -30.01 23.69 23.37
N LEU A 467 -28.69 23.71 23.11
CA LEU A 467 -28.05 24.75 22.29
C LEU A 467 -28.28 24.45 20.80
N ARG A 468 -28.19 23.21 20.36
CA ARG A 468 -28.45 22.83 18.98
C ARG A 468 -29.88 23.15 18.53
N LYS A 469 -30.88 22.98 19.40
CA LYS A 469 -32.30 23.28 19.08
C LYS A 469 -32.51 24.76 18.76
N LYS A 470 -31.69 25.69 19.28
CA LYS A 470 -31.80 27.11 18.99
C LYS A 470 -31.44 27.45 17.54
N VAL A 471 -30.54 26.68 16.93
CA VAL A 471 -30.00 26.94 15.59
C VAL A 471 -30.34 25.83 14.56
N ALA A 472 -31.22 24.89 14.89
CA ALA A 472 -31.44 23.69 14.08
C ALA A 472 -31.91 23.98 12.63
N VAL A 473 -32.70 25.05 12.43
CA VAL A 473 -33.16 25.44 11.09
C VAL A 473 -32.03 26.09 10.29
N ASP A 474 -31.25 26.94 10.96
CA ASP A 474 -30.14 27.68 10.34
C ASP A 474 -29.03 26.70 9.92
N VAL A 475 -28.74 25.71 10.74
CA VAL A 475 -27.73 24.68 10.42
C VAL A 475 -28.03 23.93 9.12
N VAL A 476 -29.29 23.57 8.88
CA VAL A 476 -29.70 22.93 7.63
C VAL A 476 -29.51 23.85 6.43
N SER A 477 -29.79 25.16 6.60
CA SER A 477 -29.57 26.16 5.56
C SER A 477 -28.08 26.36 5.28
N TRP A 478 -27.26 26.59 6.32
CA TRP A 478 -25.81 26.78 6.21
C TRP A 478 -25.16 25.59 5.52
N ARG A 479 -25.49 24.37 5.97
CA ARG A 479 -24.95 23.14 5.36
C ARG A 479 -25.27 23.03 3.87
N ARG A 480 -26.51 23.39 3.49
CA ARG A 480 -26.94 23.38 2.08
C ARG A 480 -26.20 24.43 1.26
N GLU A 481 -26.06 25.65 1.79
CA GLU A 481 -25.38 26.74 1.12
C GLU A 481 -23.89 26.44 0.89
N ILE A 482 -23.20 25.88 1.89
CA ILE A 482 -21.81 25.46 1.78
C ILE A 482 -21.66 24.31 0.76
N ASP A 483 -22.58 23.33 0.78
CA ASP A 483 -22.60 22.25 -0.22
C ASP A 483 -22.79 22.79 -1.64
N GLN A 484 -23.71 23.75 -1.83
CA GLN A 484 -23.91 24.43 -3.11
C GLN A 484 -22.69 25.23 -3.53
N GLY A 485 -22.03 25.91 -2.60
CA GLY A 485 -20.78 26.64 -2.83
C GLY A 485 -19.68 25.73 -3.37
N PHE A 486 -19.47 24.58 -2.74
CA PHE A 486 -18.52 23.57 -3.23
C PHE A 486 -18.91 23.00 -4.59
N VAL A 487 -20.19 22.76 -4.83
CA VAL A 487 -20.68 22.31 -6.14
C VAL A 487 -20.41 23.37 -7.22
N ALA A 488 -20.65 24.65 -6.93
CA ALA A 488 -20.39 25.76 -7.84
C ALA A 488 -18.89 25.90 -8.14
N LEU A 489 -18.06 25.86 -7.09
CA LEU A 489 -16.59 25.86 -7.21
C LEU A 489 -16.10 24.72 -8.10
N GLY A 490 -16.54 23.48 -7.85
CA GLY A 490 -16.18 22.34 -8.67
C GLY A 490 -16.61 22.46 -10.14
N LYS A 491 -17.82 22.96 -10.39
CA LYS A 491 -18.33 23.21 -11.76
C LYS A 491 -17.48 24.22 -12.53
N SER A 492 -17.00 25.29 -11.88
CA SER A 492 -16.19 26.34 -12.52
C SER A 492 -14.80 25.85 -12.98
N VAL A 493 -14.31 24.73 -12.44
CA VAL A 493 -12.98 24.20 -12.70
C VAL A 493 -12.96 22.88 -13.47
N ILE A 494 -14.02 22.06 -13.43
CA ILE A 494 -14.08 20.71 -14.03
C ILE A 494 -13.69 20.71 -15.52
N GLY A 495 -14.14 21.70 -16.30
CA GLY A 495 -13.85 21.79 -17.73
C GLY A 495 -12.38 22.09 -18.05
N LYS A 496 -11.59 22.48 -17.05
CA LYS A 496 -10.17 22.88 -17.18
C LYS A 496 -9.23 21.80 -16.62
N ALA A 497 -9.79 20.74 -16.01
CA ALA A 497 -9.02 19.65 -15.42
C ALA A 497 -8.32 18.80 -16.47
N SER A 498 -7.16 18.25 -16.11
CA SER A 498 -6.42 17.26 -16.91
C SER A 498 -7.22 15.96 -17.07
N GLU A 499 -6.77 15.07 -17.95
CA GLU A 499 -7.32 13.71 -18.10
C GLU A 499 -7.23 12.87 -16.82
N TYR A 500 -6.43 13.28 -15.85
CA TYR A 500 -6.29 12.65 -14.53
C TYR A 500 -7.20 13.26 -13.46
N GLY A 501 -7.98 14.29 -13.80
CA GLY A 501 -8.87 14.98 -12.84
C GLY A 501 -8.11 15.98 -11.95
N GLU A 502 -7.00 16.51 -12.42
CA GLU A 502 -6.17 17.49 -11.72
C GLU A 502 -6.19 18.84 -12.44
N LEU A 503 -6.22 19.92 -11.68
CA LEU A 503 -6.03 21.29 -12.15
C LEU A 503 -5.07 22.00 -11.21
N GLN A 504 -3.92 22.42 -11.72
CA GLN A 504 -2.99 23.26 -10.98
C GLN A 504 -3.37 24.72 -11.16
N LEU A 505 -3.38 25.44 -10.06
CA LEU A 505 -3.66 26.88 -10.07
C LEU A 505 -2.37 27.65 -10.39
N PRO A 506 -2.43 28.63 -11.31
CA PRO A 506 -1.29 29.47 -11.65
C PRO A 506 -0.97 30.49 -10.54
N GLN A 507 0.06 31.31 -10.72
CA GLN A 507 0.53 32.28 -9.74
C GLN A 507 -0.51 33.34 -9.32
N HIS A 508 -1.43 33.70 -10.22
CA HIS A 508 -2.52 34.60 -9.94
C HIS A 508 -3.86 33.93 -10.27
N PRO A 509 -4.29 32.98 -9.38
CA PRO A 509 -5.47 32.19 -9.69
C PRO A 509 -6.75 33.02 -9.77
N ASP A 510 -6.86 34.07 -8.99
CA ASP A 510 -7.96 35.03 -8.97
C ASP A 510 -8.17 35.73 -10.34
N ARG A 511 -7.07 36.01 -11.07
CA ARG A 511 -7.13 36.65 -12.39
C ARG A 511 -7.45 35.67 -13.51
N ILE A 512 -6.96 34.43 -13.41
CA ILE A 512 -7.11 33.39 -14.45
C ILE A 512 -8.40 32.61 -14.27
N HIS A 513 -8.85 32.44 -13.02
CA HIS A 513 -10.06 31.71 -12.63
C HIS A 513 -10.96 32.57 -11.73
N PRO A 514 -11.42 33.76 -12.16
CA PRO A 514 -12.14 34.70 -11.28
C PRO A 514 -13.44 34.11 -10.73
N GLU A 515 -14.18 33.34 -11.52
CA GLU A 515 -15.40 32.66 -11.07
C GLU A 515 -15.14 31.64 -9.94
N ALA A 516 -14.07 30.85 -10.08
CA ALA A 516 -13.68 29.92 -9.05
C ALA A 516 -13.21 30.64 -7.77
N ALA A 517 -12.46 31.72 -7.90
CA ALA A 517 -12.00 32.54 -6.79
C ALA A 517 -13.19 33.16 -6.03
N GLU A 518 -14.21 33.63 -6.73
CA GLU A 518 -15.41 34.15 -6.14
C GLU A 518 -16.19 33.09 -5.36
N HIS A 519 -16.41 31.92 -5.96
CA HIS A 519 -17.07 30.79 -5.26
C HIS A 519 -16.27 30.34 -4.04
N ALA A 520 -14.95 30.29 -4.12
CA ALA A 520 -14.10 29.93 -2.98
C ALA A 520 -14.22 30.95 -1.84
N ARG A 521 -14.19 32.25 -2.15
CA ARG A 521 -14.38 33.32 -1.16
C ARG A 521 -15.74 33.29 -0.48
N LEU A 522 -16.81 33.13 -1.24
CA LEU A 522 -18.17 33.04 -0.70
C LEU A 522 -18.33 31.80 0.18
N THR A 523 -17.84 30.66 -0.25
CA THR A 523 -17.89 29.43 0.55
C THR A 523 -17.05 29.55 1.83
N ALA A 524 -15.86 30.13 1.75
CA ALA A 524 -15.03 30.42 2.94
C ALA A 524 -15.74 31.29 3.95
N HIS A 525 -16.40 32.38 3.48
CA HIS A 525 -17.17 33.26 4.34
C HIS A 525 -18.34 32.56 5.04
N GLN A 526 -19.04 31.66 4.31
CA GLN A 526 -20.12 30.86 4.90
C GLN A 526 -19.59 29.87 5.95
N ILE A 527 -18.44 29.24 5.72
CA ILE A 527 -17.79 28.33 6.69
C ILE A 527 -17.39 29.10 7.95
N ASP A 528 -16.79 30.28 7.81
CA ASP A 528 -16.44 31.13 8.94
C ASP A 528 -17.66 31.54 9.77
N GLY A 529 -18.78 31.87 9.10
CA GLY A 529 -20.02 32.18 9.80
C GLY A 529 -20.50 31.04 10.68
N VAL A 530 -20.42 29.79 10.15
CA VAL A 530 -20.76 28.58 10.91
C VAL A 530 -19.78 28.35 12.06
N ALA A 531 -18.48 28.51 11.81
CA ALA A 531 -17.45 28.36 12.84
C ALA A 531 -17.61 29.37 13.98
N HIS A 532 -17.92 30.64 13.64
CA HIS A 532 -18.16 31.67 14.61
C HIS A 532 -19.40 31.41 15.49
N GLU A 533 -20.50 30.96 14.88
CA GLU A 533 -21.71 30.61 15.63
C GLU A 533 -21.46 29.40 16.55
N ALA A 534 -20.72 28.40 16.07
CA ALA A 534 -20.31 27.26 16.88
C ALA A 534 -19.46 27.68 18.08
N GLU A 535 -18.56 28.66 17.91
CA GLU A 535 -17.73 29.20 18.98
C GLU A 535 -18.57 29.97 20.06
N LEU A 536 -19.55 30.78 19.63
CA LEU A 536 -20.47 31.47 20.56
C LEU A 536 -21.27 30.46 21.39
N LEU A 537 -21.75 29.37 20.76
CA LEU A 537 -22.47 28.31 21.43
C LEU A 537 -21.53 27.48 22.34
N ALA A 538 -20.30 27.24 21.94
CA ALA A 538 -19.28 26.57 22.75
C ALA A 538 -18.95 27.39 24.01
N ALA A 539 -18.78 28.71 23.87
CA ALA A 539 -18.58 29.61 25.02
C ALA A 539 -19.78 29.64 26.00
N THR A 540 -21.00 29.46 25.46
CA THR A 540 -22.22 29.35 26.29
C THR A 540 -22.23 28.03 27.04
N ALA A 541 -21.91 26.90 26.37
CA ALA A 541 -21.82 25.58 26.98
C ALA A 541 -20.74 25.51 28.09
N ALA A 542 -19.59 26.15 27.87
CA ALA A 542 -18.52 26.23 28.88
C ALA A 542 -18.92 27.01 30.12
N ARG A 543 -19.70 28.09 29.98
CA ARG A 543 -20.23 28.83 31.12
C ARG A 543 -21.27 28.06 31.92
N GLU A 544 -22.04 27.20 31.28
CA GLU A 544 -23.02 26.33 31.94
C GLU A 544 -22.36 25.19 32.71
N ASN A 545 -21.15 24.73 32.30
CA ASN A 545 -20.41 23.60 32.86
C ASN A 545 -19.11 24.01 33.57
N ALA A 546 -19.06 25.13 34.23
CA ALA A 546 -17.86 25.76 34.79
C ALA A 546 -17.01 24.91 35.77
N ASP A 547 -17.49 23.75 36.22
CA ASP A 547 -16.81 22.91 37.20
C ASP A 547 -15.98 21.74 36.61
N GLU A 548 -15.94 21.53 35.28
CA GLU A 548 -15.34 20.32 34.67
C GLU A 548 -14.30 20.59 33.55
N ALA A 549 -13.86 21.80 33.28
CA ALA A 549 -13.06 22.12 32.14
C ALA A 549 -11.54 21.94 32.34
N ASP A 550 -11.01 20.84 31.86
CA ASP A 550 -9.59 20.75 31.43
C ASP A 550 -9.50 21.27 29.98
N GLU A 551 -8.92 22.48 29.80
CA GLU A 551 -8.94 23.26 28.54
C GLU A 551 -8.08 22.64 27.40
N SER A 552 -7.22 21.68 27.69
CA SER A 552 -6.15 21.31 26.76
C SER A 552 -6.56 20.36 25.61
N ASP A 553 -7.76 19.76 25.62
CA ASP A 553 -8.16 18.76 24.61
C ASP A 553 -9.68 18.76 24.28
N ASN A 554 -10.26 19.95 24.02
CA ASN A 554 -11.70 20.09 23.74
C ASN A 554 -12.01 19.71 22.26
N PRO A 555 -12.76 18.60 22.00
CA PRO A 555 -13.11 18.17 20.64
C PRO A 555 -13.91 19.19 19.84
N LEU A 556 -14.77 19.96 20.51
CA LEU A 556 -15.58 21.02 19.89
C LEU A 556 -14.70 22.17 19.40
N GLN A 557 -13.72 22.59 20.21
CA GLN A 557 -12.79 23.64 19.82
C GLN A 557 -11.97 23.26 18.60
N ARG A 558 -11.48 22.02 18.54
CA ARG A 558 -10.76 21.49 17.36
C ARG A 558 -11.63 21.42 16.11
N ALA A 559 -12.89 21.02 16.26
CA ALA A 559 -13.81 20.96 15.13
C ALA A 559 -14.09 22.36 14.56
N ILE A 560 -14.12 23.38 15.41
CA ILE A 560 -14.24 24.79 15.01
C ILE A 560 -12.96 25.26 14.31
N GLU A 561 -11.79 24.91 14.85
CA GLU A 561 -10.49 25.24 14.25
C GLU A 561 -10.36 24.62 12.86
N ASP A 562 -10.74 23.36 12.66
CA ASP A 562 -10.74 22.70 11.35
C ASP A 562 -11.63 23.42 10.33
N LEU A 563 -12.79 23.93 10.75
CA LEU A 563 -13.65 24.75 9.87
C LEU A 563 -12.95 26.05 9.47
N ARG A 564 -12.28 26.73 10.42
CA ARG A 564 -11.50 27.94 10.13
C ARG A 564 -10.33 27.66 9.21
N GLU A 565 -9.58 26.58 9.46
CA GLU A 565 -8.48 26.17 8.59
C GLU A 565 -8.97 25.86 7.17
N ALA A 566 -10.15 25.25 7.01
CA ALA A 566 -10.74 25.00 5.70
C ALA A 566 -11.13 26.32 4.99
N ALA A 567 -11.68 27.30 5.72
CA ALA A 567 -12.02 28.61 5.17
C ALA A 567 -10.75 29.37 4.74
N ASP A 568 -9.71 29.36 5.59
CA ASP A 568 -8.43 29.97 5.28
C ASP A 568 -7.74 29.29 4.10
N GLY A 569 -7.79 27.96 4.02
CA GLY A 569 -7.30 27.20 2.87
C GLY A 569 -7.98 27.59 1.56
N LEU A 570 -9.31 27.79 1.56
CA LEU A 570 -10.04 28.26 0.38
C LEU A 570 -9.57 29.65 -0.07
N ARG A 571 -9.28 30.58 0.87
CA ARG A 571 -8.75 31.92 0.55
C ARG A 571 -7.32 31.82 0.03
N THR A 572 -6.44 31.17 0.79
CA THR A 572 -5.02 31.02 0.48
C THR A 572 -4.80 30.41 -0.90
N ALA A 573 -5.63 29.44 -1.29
CA ALA A 573 -5.52 28.79 -2.59
C ALA A 573 -5.68 29.75 -3.78
N PHE A 574 -6.40 30.85 -3.60
CA PHE A 574 -6.68 31.83 -4.67
C PHE A 574 -5.97 33.17 -4.47
N GLU A 575 -5.29 33.40 -3.37
CA GLU A 575 -4.51 34.62 -3.13
C GLU A 575 -3.19 34.64 -3.93
N GLY A 576 -2.69 33.48 -4.37
CA GLY A 576 -1.48 33.39 -5.19
C GLY A 576 -0.21 33.69 -4.41
N LEU A 577 -0.11 33.25 -3.17
CA LEU A 577 1.06 33.45 -2.32
C LEU A 577 2.32 32.81 -2.95
N GLU A 578 3.45 33.50 -2.91
CA GLU A 578 4.69 33.05 -3.55
C GLU A 578 5.23 31.75 -2.96
N GLY A 579 5.08 31.55 -1.66
CA GLY A 579 5.56 30.35 -0.94
C GLY A 579 4.72 29.09 -1.12
N TYR A 580 3.58 29.16 -1.84
CA TYR A 580 2.64 28.03 -1.95
C TYR A 580 2.15 27.82 -3.37
N VAL A 581 1.80 26.57 -3.68
CA VAL A 581 1.15 26.20 -4.94
C VAL A 581 -0.11 25.40 -4.64
N SER A 582 -1.22 25.82 -5.25
CA SER A 582 -2.52 25.19 -5.05
C SER A 582 -2.94 24.35 -6.25
N SER A 583 -3.63 23.23 -5.99
CA SER A 583 -4.16 22.34 -7.02
C SER A 583 -5.50 21.72 -6.61
N PHE A 584 -6.38 21.52 -7.57
CA PHE A 584 -7.53 20.64 -7.42
C PHE A 584 -7.14 19.21 -7.83
N GLU A 585 -7.50 18.24 -7.02
CA GLU A 585 -7.27 16.82 -7.24
C GLU A 585 -8.58 16.03 -7.16
N GLY A 586 -8.69 14.96 -7.95
CA GLY A 586 -9.84 14.08 -7.91
C GLY A 586 -11.11 14.62 -8.58
N LEU A 587 -11.02 15.71 -9.34
CA LEU A 587 -12.13 16.25 -10.11
C LEU A 587 -12.77 15.19 -11.02
N PRO A 588 -14.11 15.18 -11.15
CA PRO A 588 -14.78 14.28 -12.08
C PRO A 588 -14.31 14.47 -13.51
N ARG A 589 -14.03 13.39 -14.21
CA ARG A 589 -13.58 13.44 -15.61
C ARG A 589 -14.68 13.89 -16.53
N PRO A 590 -14.44 14.83 -17.47
CA PRO A 590 -15.41 15.15 -18.51
C PRO A 590 -15.59 13.93 -19.43
N GLN A 591 -16.80 13.36 -19.45
CA GLN A 591 -17.11 12.21 -20.32
C GLN A 591 -17.26 12.68 -21.78
N ARG A 592 -16.36 12.25 -22.66
CA ARG A 592 -16.57 12.27 -24.10
C ARG A 592 -17.28 10.98 -24.52
N GLY A 593 -18.57 11.03 -24.69
CA GLY A 593 -19.30 10.14 -25.61
C GLY A 593 -19.71 8.74 -25.17
N SER A 594 -19.96 8.42 -23.88
CA SER A 594 -20.57 7.13 -23.53
C SER A 594 -22.00 7.28 -23.00
N ARG A 595 -22.95 6.54 -23.62
CA ARG A 595 -24.37 6.46 -23.25
C ARG A 595 -24.66 5.62 -21.99
N GLN A 596 -23.64 5.12 -21.31
CA GLN A 596 -23.83 4.40 -20.04
C GLN A 596 -23.86 5.38 -18.87
N ARG A 597 -25.02 5.46 -18.20
CA ARG A 597 -25.20 6.13 -16.91
C ARG A 597 -24.41 5.40 -15.83
N SER A 598 -23.08 5.55 -15.80
CA SER A 598 -22.33 5.31 -14.57
C SER A 598 -22.72 6.41 -13.58
N LYS A 599 -22.87 6.11 -12.29
CA LYS A 599 -23.15 7.08 -11.23
C LYS A 599 -22.23 8.30 -11.43
N GLN A 600 -22.80 9.41 -11.89
CA GLN A 600 -22.08 10.66 -12.15
C GLN A 600 -21.52 11.12 -10.80
N ARG A 601 -20.20 11.15 -10.65
CA ARG A 601 -19.58 11.73 -9.45
C ARG A 601 -20.01 13.18 -9.33
N SER A 602 -20.37 13.61 -8.12
CA SER A 602 -20.77 14.99 -7.85
C SER A 602 -19.63 15.96 -8.21
N PRO A 603 -19.92 17.15 -8.75
CA PRO A 603 -18.93 18.20 -9.00
C PRO A 603 -18.11 18.59 -7.76
N ARG A 604 -18.63 18.40 -6.55
CA ARG A 604 -17.93 18.64 -5.29
C ARG A 604 -16.91 17.54 -4.92
N ASN A 605 -16.82 16.44 -5.69
CA ASN A 605 -15.84 15.39 -5.43
C ASN A 605 -14.45 15.83 -5.90
N PHE A 606 -13.80 16.69 -5.13
CA PHE A 606 -12.44 17.14 -5.30
C PHE A 606 -11.78 17.35 -3.93
N ARG A 607 -10.47 17.43 -3.94
CA ARG A 607 -9.65 17.93 -2.85
C ARG A 607 -8.85 19.12 -3.37
N LEU A 608 -8.96 20.26 -2.71
CA LEU A 608 -8.11 21.42 -2.96
C LEU A 608 -6.89 21.27 -2.07
N VAL A 609 -5.71 21.24 -2.65
CA VAL A 609 -4.44 20.99 -1.95
C VAL A 609 -3.52 22.20 -2.15
N ILE A 610 -2.96 22.70 -1.07
CA ILE A 610 -2.06 23.84 -1.02
C ILE A 610 -0.72 23.32 -0.50
N ARG A 611 0.29 23.25 -1.38
CA ARG A 611 1.61 22.72 -1.05
C ARG A 611 2.62 23.84 -0.87
N PRO A 612 3.48 23.78 0.17
CA PRO A 612 4.61 24.70 0.28
C PRO A 612 5.60 24.44 -0.86
N VAL A 613 6.17 25.50 -1.41
CA VAL A 613 7.25 25.41 -2.40
C VAL A 613 8.49 24.82 -1.75
N ALA A 614 8.74 25.16 -0.49
CA ALA A 614 9.84 24.63 0.31
C ALA A 614 9.32 24.02 1.61
N PRO A 615 9.18 22.70 1.73
CA PRO A 615 8.77 22.04 2.96
C PRO A 615 9.88 21.98 4.01
N ALA A 616 11.07 22.52 3.72
CA ALA A 616 12.25 22.45 4.60
C ALA A 616 11.99 23.08 5.99
N ASP A 617 11.34 24.24 6.07
CA ASP A 617 11.11 24.91 7.36
C ASP A 617 10.28 24.06 8.33
N PRO A 618 9.05 23.61 7.96
CA PRO A 618 8.29 22.73 8.84
C PRO A 618 8.96 21.37 9.05
N PHE A 619 9.72 20.88 8.08
CA PHE A 619 10.47 19.64 8.24
C PHE A 619 11.56 19.76 9.31
N HIS A 620 12.34 20.85 9.32
CA HIS A 620 13.38 21.05 10.31
C HIS A 620 12.79 21.36 11.69
N SER A 621 11.97 22.39 11.82
CA SER A 621 11.41 22.80 13.10
C SER A 621 10.50 21.76 13.76
N GLY A 622 9.73 21.02 12.96
CA GLY A 622 8.80 20.02 13.47
C GLY A 622 9.36 18.62 13.62
N PHE A 623 10.47 18.29 12.95
CA PHE A 623 10.98 16.92 12.92
C PHE A 623 12.50 16.83 13.16
N MET A 624 13.37 17.55 12.40
CA MET A 624 14.81 17.35 12.45
C MET A 624 15.48 17.94 13.68
N ASP A 625 15.10 19.18 14.08
CA ASP A 625 15.81 19.93 15.12
C ASP A 625 15.81 19.24 16.50
N PRO A 626 14.75 18.48 16.92
CA PRO A 626 14.78 17.78 18.20
C PRO A 626 15.56 16.45 18.19
N LEU A 627 16.10 16.01 17.03
CA LEU A 627 16.78 14.70 16.95
C LEU A 627 18.23 14.77 17.43
N ASP A 628 18.65 13.80 18.23
CA ASP A 628 20.06 13.58 18.57
C ASP A 628 20.81 12.95 17.40
N SER A 629 20.21 11.97 16.71
CA SER A 629 20.76 11.35 15.51
C SER A 629 19.73 11.07 14.44
N PHE A 630 20.11 11.31 13.20
CA PHE A 630 19.30 11.04 12.02
C PHE A 630 20.12 10.28 10.98
N ALA A 631 19.63 9.13 10.52
CA ALA A 631 20.25 8.36 9.44
C ALA A 631 19.27 8.18 8.28
N ALA A 632 19.58 8.74 7.12
CA ALA A 632 18.85 8.54 5.87
C ALA A 632 19.52 7.47 5.03
N VAL A 633 18.83 6.37 4.78
CA VAL A 633 19.36 5.17 4.12
C VAL A 633 18.56 4.85 2.87
N SER A 634 19.24 4.57 1.76
CA SER A 634 18.60 4.10 0.54
C SER A 634 19.55 3.32 -0.37
N ALA A 635 19.02 2.57 -1.32
CA ALA A 635 19.81 2.01 -2.43
C ALA A 635 20.06 3.04 -3.54
N SER A 636 19.34 4.16 -3.54
CA SER A 636 19.43 5.23 -4.50
C SER A 636 19.22 6.57 -3.78
N LEU A 637 20.27 7.17 -3.29
CA LEU A 637 20.24 8.44 -2.57
C LEU A 637 21.06 9.52 -3.29
N PHE A 638 22.22 9.16 -3.80
CA PHE A 638 23.12 10.09 -4.46
C PHE A 638 23.02 10.01 -5.99
N VAL A 639 23.06 11.17 -6.60
CA VAL A 639 23.25 11.35 -8.04
C VAL A 639 24.42 12.30 -8.24
N ALA A 640 25.44 11.86 -8.96
CA ALA A 640 26.69 12.63 -9.15
C ALA A 640 27.37 13.11 -7.85
N GLY A 641 27.21 12.34 -6.77
CA GLY A 641 27.90 12.55 -5.50
C GLY A 641 27.15 13.40 -4.47
N ASP A 642 25.93 13.88 -4.77
CA ASP A 642 25.12 14.61 -3.78
C ASP A 642 23.70 14.02 -3.65
N ALA A 643 23.01 14.31 -2.54
CA ALA A 643 21.67 13.87 -2.23
C ALA A 643 20.58 14.86 -2.72
N PHE A 644 20.91 15.88 -3.46
CA PHE A 644 19.99 16.96 -3.84
C PHE A 644 18.79 16.43 -4.63
N ALA A 645 19.00 15.48 -5.52
CA ALA A 645 17.93 14.89 -6.31
C ALA A 645 16.87 14.16 -5.46
N ALA A 646 17.28 13.57 -4.34
CA ALA A 646 16.42 12.84 -3.42
C ALA A 646 15.85 13.72 -2.30
N LEU A 647 16.69 14.59 -1.69
CA LEU A 647 16.39 15.29 -0.45
C LEU A 647 16.51 16.82 -0.55
N GLY A 648 16.78 17.37 -1.73
CA GLY A 648 17.06 18.79 -1.91
C GLY A 648 15.95 19.73 -1.48
N GLU A 649 14.68 19.31 -1.61
CA GLU A 649 13.53 20.07 -1.13
C GLU A 649 13.48 20.20 0.41
N LEU A 650 14.15 19.31 1.13
CA LEU A 650 14.23 19.30 2.60
C LEU A 650 15.43 20.07 3.15
N GLU A 651 16.32 20.53 2.29
CA GLU A 651 17.52 21.31 2.64
C GLU A 651 18.40 20.67 3.74
N ILE A 652 18.42 19.33 3.83
CA ILE A 652 19.15 18.62 4.88
C ILE A 652 20.65 18.91 4.78
N GLU A 653 21.24 18.82 3.58
CA GLU A 653 22.66 19.06 3.38
C GLU A 653 23.04 20.52 3.60
N GLN A 654 22.15 21.46 3.26
CA GLN A 654 22.39 22.89 3.38
C GLN A 654 22.36 23.37 4.84
N ARG A 655 21.50 22.76 5.68
CA ARG A 655 21.30 23.17 7.08
C ARG A 655 22.17 22.41 8.07
N ALA A 656 22.55 21.17 7.77
CA ALA A 656 23.41 20.38 8.66
C ALA A 656 24.87 20.85 8.68
N GLY A 657 25.32 21.59 7.66
CA GLY A 657 26.69 22.10 7.56
C GLY A 657 27.73 20.98 7.59
N ASP A 658 28.77 21.14 8.45
CA ASP A 658 29.83 20.16 8.63
C ASP A 658 29.46 18.95 9.49
N ALA A 659 28.30 18.97 10.13
CA ALA A 659 27.81 17.88 10.97
C ALA A 659 27.14 16.73 10.18
N ILE A 660 27.39 16.67 8.87
CA ILE A 660 26.82 15.66 7.99
C ILE A 660 27.89 14.67 7.50
N GLU A 661 27.62 13.40 7.70
CA GLU A 661 28.42 12.32 7.13
C GLU A 661 27.74 11.78 5.87
N ARG A 662 28.48 11.68 4.75
CA ARG A 662 28.01 11.10 3.48
C ARG A 662 28.78 9.83 3.18
N VAL A 663 28.06 8.73 3.04
CA VAL A 663 28.63 7.41 2.80
C VAL A 663 27.96 6.77 1.58
N SER A 664 28.78 6.28 0.66
CA SER A 664 28.30 5.48 -0.47
C SER A 664 29.06 4.17 -0.51
N VAL A 665 28.34 3.07 -0.31
CA VAL A 665 28.90 1.72 -0.33
C VAL A 665 28.33 0.98 -1.54
N GLU A 666 29.21 0.51 -2.41
CA GLU A 666 28.82 -0.16 -3.65
C GLU A 666 28.22 -1.53 -3.37
N SER A 667 27.48 -2.04 -4.32
CA SER A 667 26.91 -3.38 -4.27
C SER A 667 28.00 -4.43 -4.53
N PRO A 668 28.01 -5.58 -3.83
CA PRO A 668 28.95 -6.67 -4.07
C PRO A 668 28.71 -7.45 -5.37
N PHE A 669 27.68 -7.12 -6.12
CA PHE A 669 27.29 -7.89 -7.29
C PHE A 669 28.16 -7.61 -8.52
N PRO A 670 28.51 -8.63 -9.34
CA PRO A 670 29.33 -8.49 -10.53
C PRO A 670 28.55 -7.92 -11.73
N TYR A 671 28.12 -6.65 -11.60
CA TYR A 671 27.29 -6.01 -12.64
C TYR A 671 27.93 -5.96 -14.00
N ARG A 672 29.24 -5.73 -14.05
CA ARG A 672 29.97 -5.61 -15.32
C ARG A 672 29.89 -6.87 -16.16
N GLU A 673 29.91 -8.03 -15.53
CA GLU A 673 29.81 -9.34 -16.14
C GLU A 673 28.36 -9.72 -16.45
N ASN A 674 27.45 -9.45 -15.50
CA ASN A 674 26.10 -9.99 -15.48
C ASN A 674 25.03 -9.07 -16.09
N MET A 675 25.36 -7.79 -16.34
CA MET A 675 24.38 -6.82 -16.79
C MET A 675 24.82 -6.11 -18.09
N ARG A 676 23.88 -5.86 -19.00
CA ARG A 676 24.07 -4.97 -20.14
C ARG A 676 23.02 -3.86 -20.10
N ALA A 677 23.48 -2.63 -20.27
CA ALA A 677 22.61 -1.47 -20.43
C ALA A 677 22.63 -1.02 -21.91
N LEU A 678 21.46 -1.01 -22.51
CA LEU A 678 21.24 -0.81 -23.93
C LEU A 678 20.31 0.39 -24.14
N ALA A 679 20.69 1.31 -25.01
CA ALA A 679 19.84 2.41 -25.47
C ALA A 679 19.53 2.19 -26.95
N LEU A 680 18.28 2.36 -27.36
CA LEU A 680 17.96 2.26 -28.77
C LEU A 680 18.28 3.57 -29.50
N LYS A 681 18.66 3.43 -30.78
CA LYS A 681 18.74 4.60 -31.68
C LYS A 681 17.36 5.23 -31.80
N PRO A 682 17.29 6.57 -31.89
CA PRO A 682 16.01 7.26 -32.06
C PRO A 682 15.22 6.70 -33.25
N VAL A 683 13.93 6.45 -33.05
CA VAL A 683 12.99 5.90 -34.05
C VAL A 683 11.80 6.85 -34.20
N ALA A 684 11.10 6.73 -35.33
CA ALA A 684 9.94 7.59 -35.63
C ALA A 684 8.72 7.20 -34.78
N ASP A 685 8.54 5.91 -34.48
CA ASP A 685 7.44 5.38 -33.66
C ASP A 685 7.99 4.60 -32.45
N PRO A 686 8.17 5.26 -31.30
CA PRO A 686 8.64 4.61 -30.09
C PRO A 686 7.66 3.56 -29.53
N THR A 687 6.36 3.66 -29.84
CA THR A 687 5.37 2.70 -29.37
C THR A 687 5.51 1.37 -30.07
N ALA A 688 5.55 1.40 -31.42
CA ALA A 688 5.79 0.20 -32.24
C ALA A 688 7.15 -0.44 -31.91
N GLU A 689 8.19 0.37 -31.69
CA GLU A 689 9.52 -0.12 -31.30
C GLU A 689 9.51 -0.77 -29.92
N THR A 690 8.74 -0.22 -28.96
CA THR A 690 8.59 -0.84 -27.63
C THR A 690 7.93 -2.20 -27.73
N VAL A 691 6.90 -2.35 -28.56
CA VAL A 691 6.25 -3.65 -28.81
C VAL A 691 7.24 -4.65 -29.40
N ALA A 692 7.99 -4.23 -30.44
CA ALA A 692 8.98 -5.09 -31.10
C ALA A 692 10.09 -5.54 -30.12
N VAL A 693 10.59 -4.64 -29.29
CA VAL A 693 11.59 -4.96 -28.25
C VAL A 693 11.04 -5.97 -27.24
N LEU A 694 9.84 -5.70 -26.71
CA LEU A 694 9.20 -6.59 -25.73
C LEU A 694 8.90 -7.97 -26.33
N GLU A 695 8.46 -8.03 -27.59
CA GLU A 695 8.23 -9.28 -28.32
C GLU A 695 9.51 -10.10 -28.45
N VAL A 696 10.61 -9.47 -28.93
CA VAL A 696 11.91 -10.14 -29.08
C VAL A 696 12.39 -10.68 -27.76
N LEU A 697 12.41 -9.86 -26.70
CA LEU A 697 12.84 -10.27 -25.36
C LEU A 697 11.96 -11.37 -24.79
N ALA A 698 10.64 -11.26 -24.94
CA ALA A 698 9.70 -12.26 -24.45
C ALA A 698 9.92 -13.64 -25.12
N ARG A 699 10.15 -13.65 -26.44
CA ARG A 699 10.42 -14.88 -27.19
C ARG A 699 11.78 -15.51 -26.86
N GLU A 700 12.81 -14.68 -26.69
CA GLU A 700 14.16 -15.13 -26.36
C GLU A 700 14.28 -15.64 -24.92
N LEU A 701 13.59 -14.98 -23.96
CA LEU A 701 13.70 -15.24 -22.53
C LEU A 701 12.56 -16.12 -21.97
N GLY A 702 11.58 -16.50 -22.81
CA GLY A 702 10.40 -17.23 -22.35
C GLY A 702 9.54 -16.39 -21.40
N GLY A 703 9.27 -15.12 -21.74
CA GLY A 703 8.67 -14.12 -20.87
C GLY A 703 9.75 -13.35 -20.11
N ARG A 704 9.82 -13.51 -18.78
CA ARG A 704 10.84 -12.99 -17.83
C ARG A 704 11.23 -11.51 -18.02
N THR A 705 10.29 -10.72 -18.54
CA THR A 705 10.50 -9.32 -18.94
C THR A 705 9.57 -8.38 -18.18
N LEU A 706 10.12 -7.30 -17.64
CA LEU A 706 9.39 -6.21 -17.01
C LEU A 706 9.44 -4.97 -17.90
N GLY A 707 8.29 -4.49 -18.37
CA GLY A 707 8.15 -3.23 -19.10
C GLY A 707 7.70 -2.10 -18.19
N LEU A 708 8.49 -1.03 -18.09
CA LEU A 708 8.25 0.12 -17.24
C LEU A 708 7.86 1.35 -18.08
N PHE A 709 6.72 1.95 -17.73
CA PHE A 709 6.09 3.03 -18.46
C PHE A 709 5.92 4.29 -17.63
N THR A 710 6.02 5.44 -18.29
CA THR A 710 5.71 6.74 -17.68
C THR A 710 4.22 7.13 -17.85
N SER A 711 3.47 6.42 -18.71
CA SER A 711 2.06 6.68 -19.03
C SER A 711 1.23 5.40 -19.03
N LEU A 712 0.15 5.38 -18.25
CA LEU A 712 -0.83 4.27 -18.24
C LEU A 712 -1.50 4.08 -19.61
N LYS A 713 -1.80 5.18 -20.32
CA LYS A 713 -2.39 5.14 -21.65
C LYS A 713 -1.48 4.38 -22.62
N ARG A 714 -0.20 4.75 -22.66
CA ARG A 714 0.79 4.11 -23.53
C ARG A 714 1.05 2.66 -23.14
N MET A 715 1.11 2.38 -21.83
CA MET A 715 1.21 1.00 -21.32
C MET A 715 0.07 0.12 -21.86
N ASN A 716 -1.19 0.59 -21.76
CA ASN A 716 -2.35 -0.17 -22.25
C ASN A 716 -2.35 -0.34 -23.77
N GLU A 717 -1.89 0.67 -24.52
CA GLU A 717 -1.75 0.60 -25.98
C GLU A 717 -0.72 -0.47 -26.38
N VAL A 718 0.45 -0.46 -25.76
CA VAL A 718 1.50 -1.46 -25.96
C VAL A 718 1.02 -2.84 -25.55
N ALA A 719 0.30 -2.97 -24.41
CA ALA A 719 -0.22 -4.25 -23.95
C ALA A 719 -1.12 -4.93 -24.98
N GLY A 720 -2.10 -4.22 -25.55
CA GLY A 720 -3.00 -4.77 -26.54
C GLY A 720 -2.30 -5.22 -27.83
N GLN A 721 -1.28 -4.48 -28.27
CA GLN A 721 -0.48 -4.87 -29.44
C GLN A 721 0.43 -6.08 -29.12
N LEU A 722 1.03 -6.10 -27.92
CA LEU A 722 1.91 -7.18 -27.49
C LEU A 722 1.15 -8.51 -27.28
N GLU A 723 -0.07 -8.45 -26.73
CA GLU A 723 -0.95 -9.64 -26.61
C GLU A 723 -1.18 -10.27 -27.96
N SER A 724 -1.46 -9.46 -29.00
CA SER A 724 -1.64 -9.92 -30.37
C SER A 724 -0.36 -10.50 -30.97
N ALA A 725 0.81 -9.88 -30.69
CA ALA A 725 2.11 -10.32 -31.22
C ALA A 725 2.58 -11.65 -30.57
N LEU A 726 2.19 -11.90 -29.31
CA LEU A 726 2.55 -13.10 -28.57
C LEU A 726 1.48 -14.20 -28.63
N ASP A 727 0.41 -14.02 -29.42
CA ASP A 727 -0.61 -15.05 -29.57
C ASP A 727 -0.01 -16.38 -30.05
N GLY A 728 -0.47 -17.48 -29.46
CA GLY A 728 0.04 -18.83 -29.73
C GLY A 728 1.41 -19.18 -29.12
N THR A 729 2.13 -18.25 -28.48
CA THR A 729 3.44 -18.56 -27.85
C THR A 729 3.28 -19.17 -26.46
N GLY A 730 2.14 -18.96 -25.80
CA GLY A 730 1.90 -19.35 -24.42
C GLY A 730 2.44 -18.38 -23.38
N ILE A 731 3.07 -17.26 -23.78
CA ILE A 731 3.55 -16.20 -22.91
C ILE A 731 2.40 -15.26 -22.59
N GLU A 732 2.19 -14.99 -21.31
CA GLU A 732 1.14 -14.08 -20.86
C GLU A 732 1.62 -12.61 -20.83
N VAL A 733 0.73 -11.68 -21.16
CA VAL A 733 0.95 -10.24 -20.92
C VAL A 733 0.14 -9.84 -19.68
N LEU A 734 0.84 -9.37 -18.65
CA LEU A 734 0.24 -9.00 -17.38
C LEU A 734 0.28 -7.47 -17.21
N THR A 735 -0.88 -6.88 -16.95
CA THR A 735 -1.02 -5.44 -16.70
C THR A 735 -1.96 -5.18 -15.53
N PRO A 736 -1.80 -4.10 -14.77
CA PRO A 736 -2.79 -3.64 -13.82
C PRO A 736 -4.00 -3.06 -14.58
N VAL A 737 -4.99 -3.90 -14.91
CA VAL A 737 -6.17 -3.52 -15.73
C VAL A 737 -7.10 -2.58 -14.96
N ARG A 738 -7.12 -2.64 -13.64
CA ARG A 738 -7.95 -1.81 -12.77
C ARG A 738 -7.09 -1.16 -11.69
N ALA A 739 -7.50 0.04 -11.26
CA ALA A 739 -6.86 0.74 -10.14
C ALA A 739 -6.84 -0.06 -8.81
N PHE A 740 -7.44 -1.23 -8.78
CA PHE A 740 -7.59 -2.11 -7.62
C PHE A 740 -6.90 -3.47 -7.79
N ASP A 741 -6.18 -3.69 -8.89
CA ASP A 741 -5.36 -4.90 -9.02
C ASP A 741 -4.20 -4.78 -8.04
N ASP A 742 -4.10 -5.77 -7.15
CA ASP A 742 -3.01 -5.83 -6.17
C ASP A 742 -1.68 -6.08 -6.90
N PRO A 743 -0.71 -5.15 -6.83
CA PRO A 743 0.59 -5.34 -7.46
C PRO A 743 1.29 -6.63 -6.99
N ALA A 744 1.14 -7.02 -5.72
CA ALA A 744 1.74 -8.22 -5.19
C ALA A 744 1.16 -9.49 -5.84
N ALA A 745 -0.15 -9.53 -6.10
CA ALA A 745 -0.78 -10.64 -6.80
C ALA A 745 -0.33 -10.76 -8.27
N LEU A 746 -0.11 -9.61 -8.94
CA LEU A 746 0.44 -9.59 -10.30
C LEU A 746 1.88 -10.09 -10.33
N VAL A 747 2.70 -9.70 -9.37
CA VAL A 747 4.07 -10.17 -9.22
C VAL A 747 4.13 -11.68 -8.97
N GLN A 748 3.28 -12.21 -8.10
CA GLN A 748 3.17 -13.65 -7.88
C GLN A 748 2.73 -14.40 -9.14
N ARG A 749 1.78 -13.84 -9.91
CA ARG A 749 1.35 -14.43 -11.17
C ARG A 749 2.47 -14.41 -12.21
N PHE A 750 3.24 -13.33 -12.28
CA PHE A 750 4.41 -13.19 -13.13
C PHE A 750 5.45 -14.25 -12.80
N ALA A 751 5.79 -14.43 -11.53
CA ALA A 751 6.77 -15.39 -11.06
C ALA A 751 6.35 -16.86 -11.32
N ASN A 752 5.05 -17.16 -11.26
CA ASN A 752 4.51 -18.52 -11.31
C ASN A 752 3.82 -18.86 -12.65
N SER A 753 3.95 -18.02 -13.69
CA SER A 753 3.32 -18.29 -14.99
C SER A 753 3.98 -19.48 -15.67
N PRO A 754 3.26 -20.60 -15.97
CA PRO A 754 3.85 -21.82 -16.52
C PRO A 754 4.42 -21.65 -17.93
N GLY A 755 3.87 -20.72 -18.71
CA GLY A 755 4.33 -20.38 -20.06
C GLY A 755 5.29 -19.20 -20.12
N GLY A 756 5.63 -18.61 -18.94
CA GLY A 756 6.29 -17.33 -18.82
C GLY A 756 5.35 -16.15 -19.01
N ALA A 757 5.78 -14.98 -18.58
CA ALA A 757 4.98 -13.76 -18.70
C ALA A 757 5.83 -12.53 -18.98
N VAL A 758 5.20 -11.51 -19.58
CA VAL A 758 5.69 -10.14 -19.63
C VAL A 758 4.83 -9.32 -18.66
N LEU A 759 5.45 -8.65 -17.71
CA LEU A 759 4.77 -7.75 -16.77
C LEU A 759 4.96 -6.31 -17.22
N LEU A 760 3.87 -5.59 -17.46
CA LEU A 760 3.91 -4.18 -17.79
C LEU A 760 3.41 -3.37 -16.60
N GLY A 761 4.14 -2.33 -16.22
CA GLY A 761 3.79 -1.50 -15.08
C GLY A 761 4.14 -0.03 -15.24
N ALA A 762 3.40 0.83 -14.54
CA ALA A 762 3.68 2.25 -14.44
C ALA A 762 4.40 2.56 -13.11
N ARG A 763 4.33 3.79 -12.62
CA ARG A 763 5.12 4.31 -11.47
C ARG A 763 5.10 3.40 -10.23
N THR A 764 3.98 2.74 -9.91
CA THR A 764 3.88 1.81 -8.79
C THR A 764 4.79 0.57 -8.91
N PHE A 765 5.23 0.26 -10.12
CA PHE A 765 6.14 -0.86 -10.42
C PHE A 765 7.61 -0.42 -10.54
N TRP A 766 7.90 0.88 -10.47
CA TRP A 766 9.28 1.35 -10.44
C TRP A 766 9.97 1.03 -9.11
N GLN A 767 9.16 0.88 -8.05
CA GLN A 767 9.60 0.71 -6.66
C GLN A 767 8.92 -0.51 -6.01
N GLY A 768 9.53 -1.11 -5.00
CA GLY A 768 8.88 -2.08 -4.12
C GLY A 768 8.64 -3.49 -4.66
N LEU A 769 9.07 -3.82 -5.88
CA LEU A 769 8.99 -5.18 -6.41
C LEU A 769 10.26 -5.97 -6.07
N ASP A 770 10.09 -7.10 -5.41
CA ASP A 770 11.15 -8.08 -5.21
C ASP A 770 10.89 -9.29 -6.11
N LEU A 771 11.72 -9.46 -7.14
CA LEU A 771 11.66 -10.53 -8.12
C LEU A 771 13.03 -11.21 -8.16
N PRO A 772 13.32 -12.13 -7.22
CA PRO A 772 14.63 -12.74 -7.10
C PRO A 772 14.89 -13.79 -8.19
N GLY A 773 16.16 -13.92 -8.53
CA GLY A 773 16.64 -15.02 -9.39
C GLY A 773 16.23 -14.91 -10.85
N ASP A 774 16.10 -16.04 -11.50
CA ASP A 774 15.80 -16.17 -12.93
C ASP A 774 14.39 -15.70 -13.34
N VAL A 775 13.58 -15.19 -12.42
CA VAL A 775 12.22 -14.72 -12.70
C VAL A 775 12.24 -13.49 -13.60
N LEU A 776 13.22 -12.59 -13.43
CA LEU A 776 13.37 -11.36 -14.21
C LEU A 776 14.74 -11.32 -14.89
N GLN A 777 14.76 -11.28 -16.23
CA GLN A 777 15.98 -11.24 -17.02
C GLN A 777 16.07 -10.02 -17.96
N ALA A 778 14.98 -9.29 -18.15
CA ALA A 778 15.00 -8.06 -18.92
C ALA A 778 14.13 -6.97 -18.28
N VAL A 779 14.63 -5.75 -18.22
CA VAL A 779 13.88 -4.54 -17.87
C VAL A 779 13.86 -3.62 -19.08
N VAL A 780 12.66 -3.33 -19.57
CA VAL A 780 12.44 -2.40 -20.70
C VAL A 780 11.87 -1.09 -20.15
N ILE A 781 12.57 0.00 -20.35
CA ILE A 781 12.15 1.35 -19.99
C ILE A 781 11.71 2.05 -21.29
N GLU A 782 10.40 2.25 -21.42
CA GLU A 782 9.80 2.81 -22.63
C GLU A 782 10.36 4.19 -22.95
N LYS A 783 10.50 5.04 -21.91
CA LYS A 783 10.97 6.40 -22.02
C LYS A 783 11.70 6.84 -20.76
N LEU A 784 12.69 7.72 -20.88
CA LEU A 784 13.36 8.31 -19.71
C LEU A 784 12.34 8.96 -18.76
N PRO A 785 12.40 8.65 -17.46
CA PRO A 785 11.37 9.01 -16.46
C PRO A 785 11.49 10.48 -16.00
N PHE A 786 11.47 11.42 -16.94
CA PHE A 786 11.34 12.83 -16.62
C PHE A 786 9.98 13.11 -15.98
N GLU A 787 9.98 13.88 -14.92
CA GLU A 787 8.75 14.34 -14.32
C GLU A 787 7.98 15.30 -15.22
N VAL A 788 6.64 15.28 -15.12
CA VAL A 788 5.79 16.24 -15.83
C VAL A 788 6.02 17.63 -15.24
N PRO A 789 6.17 18.69 -16.07
CA PRO A 789 6.27 20.05 -15.58
C PRO A 789 5.00 20.46 -14.85
N THR A 790 5.08 20.60 -13.51
CA THR A 790 4.01 21.11 -12.66
C THR A 790 4.30 22.55 -12.25
N GLU A 791 3.30 23.28 -11.75
CA GLU A 791 3.50 24.63 -11.25
C GLU A 791 4.42 24.62 -10.02
N LEU A 792 4.26 23.65 -9.10
CA LEU A 792 5.14 23.47 -7.96
C LEU A 792 6.60 23.30 -8.40
N ARG A 793 6.82 22.46 -9.41
CA ARG A 793 8.15 22.25 -9.94
C ARG A 793 8.74 23.51 -10.56
N LYS A 794 7.97 24.27 -11.34
CA LYS A 794 8.45 25.54 -11.93
C LYS A 794 8.89 26.52 -10.85
N ARG A 795 8.13 26.62 -9.72
CA ARG A 795 8.48 27.46 -8.59
C ARG A 795 9.76 27.01 -7.90
N ARG A 796 9.95 25.70 -7.72
CA ARG A 796 11.18 25.11 -7.18
C ARG A 796 12.38 25.35 -8.11
N GLU A 797 12.19 25.24 -9.41
CA GLU A 797 13.23 25.56 -10.39
C GLU A 797 13.64 27.05 -10.36
N LEU A 798 12.70 27.96 -10.12
CA LEU A 798 13.01 29.39 -9.92
C LEU A 798 13.86 29.58 -8.65
N ARG A 799 13.47 28.95 -7.54
CA ARG A 799 14.24 29.02 -6.29
C ARG A 799 15.67 28.48 -6.45
N ILE A 800 15.85 27.39 -7.21
CA ILE A 800 17.19 26.86 -7.51
C ILE A 800 18.04 27.88 -8.27
N ARG A 801 17.44 28.63 -9.23
CA ARG A 801 18.15 29.71 -9.96
C ARG A 801 18.54 30.85 -9.04
N GLU A 802 17.66 31.28 -8.16
CA GLU A 802 17.93 32.32 -7.16
C GLU A 802 19.09 31.93 -6.23
N MET A 803 19.21 30.63 -5.93
CA MET A 803 20.36 30.08 -5.17
C MET A 803 21.60 29.88 -6.02
N GLY A 804 21.61 30.30 -7.31
CA GLY A 804 22.74 30.18 -8.23
C GLY A 804 22.96 28.82 -8.85
N GLY A 805 21.99 27.90 -8.71
CA GLY A 805 22.03 26.56 -9.29
C GLY A 805 21.41 26.47 -10.69
N ASP A 806 21.80 25.44 -11.47
CA ASP A 806 21.12 25.10 -12.71
C ASP A 806 19.93 24.17 -12.45
N PRO A 807 18.68 24.63 -12.65
CA PRO A 807 17.48 23.83 -12.37
C PRO A 807 17.36 22.57 -13.20
N PHE A 808 17.84 22.61 -14.46
CA PHE A 808 17.77 21.44 -15.32
C PHE A 808 18.64 20.31 -14.76
N THR A 809 19.89 20.62 -14.48
CA THR A 809 20.85 19.61 -13.98
C THR A 809 20.48 19.11 -12.59
N ARG A 810 20.17 20.03 -11.66
CA ARG A 810 19.92 19.66 -10.26
C ARG A 810 18.56 19.01 -10.05
N ALA A 811 17.49 19.62 -10.55
CA ALA A 811 16.13 19.12 -10.32
C ALA A 811 15.69 18.14 -11.41
N SER A 812 15.64 18.58 -12.69
CA SER A 812 15.01 17.79 -13.74
C SER A 812 15.80 16.55 -14.11
N LEU A 813 17.08 16.72 -14.41
CA LEU A 813 17.99 15.65 -14.78
C LEU A 813 18.33 14.79 -13.56
N GLY A 814 18.59 15.41 -12.42
CA GLY A 814 18.88 14.69 -11.17
C GLY A 814 17.76 13.71 -10.78
N LYS A 815 16.50 14.17 -10.72
CA LYS A 815 15.36 13.30 -10.41
C LYS A 815 15.12 12.22 -11.47
N MET A 816 15.30 12.55 -12.76
CA MET A 816 15.23 11.55 -13.81
C MET A 816 16.28 10.46 -13.63
N LEU A 817 17.52 10.81 -13.30
CA LEU A 817 18.61 9.86 -13.05
C LEU A 817 18.32 9.02 -11.79
N LEU A 818 17.79 9.62 -10.73
CA LEU A 818 17.38 8.91 -9.52
C LEU A 818 16.32 7.83 -9.82
N HIS A 819 15.28 8.20 -10.56
CA HIS A 819 14.24 7.24 -10.98
C HIS A 819 14.81 6.15 -11.90
N LEU A 820 15.68 6.52 -12.82
CA LEU A 820 16.35 5.57 -13.72
C LEU A 820 17.19 4.56 -12.90
N LYS A 821 17.93 5.02 -11.89
CA LYS A 821 18.71 4.18 -10.97
C LYS A 821 17.81 3.18 -10.24
N GLN A 822 16.63 3.61 -9.81
CA GLN A 822 15.63 2.73 -9.17
C GLN A 822 15.07 1.67 -10.13
N MET A 823 14.75 2.07 -11.37
CA MET A 823 14.24 1.17 -12.39
C MET A 823 15.28 0.11 -12.79
N THR A 824 16.53 0.51 -12.98
CA THR A 824 17.65 -0.38 -13.37
C THR A 824 18.06 -1.32 -12.25
N GLY A 825 17.99 -0.86 -10.99
CA GLY A 825 18.29 -1.64 -9.79
C GLY A 825 17.32 -2.80 -9.51
N ARG A 826 16.29 -3.01 -10.36
CA ARG A 826 15.37 -4.16 -10.26
C ARG A 826 15.94 -5.44 -10.84
N LEU A 827 16.90 -5.35 -11.76
CA LEU A 827 17.32 -6.47 -12.57
C LEU A 827 18.23 -7.46 -11.82
N ILE A 828 19.23 -6.97 -11.11
CA ILE A 828 20.23 -7.82 -10.41
C ILE A 828 19.97 -7.74 -8.90
N ARG A 829 19.63 -8.89 -8.30
CA ARG A 829 19.29 -9.05 -6.89
C ARG A 829 20.20 -10.03 -6.16
N SER A 830 20.91 -10.85 -6.94
CA SER A 830 21.90 -11.81 -6.45
C SER A 830 23.13 -11.84 -7.36
N GLU A 831 24.20 -12.46 -6.87
CA GLU A 831 25.45 -12.64 -7.62
C GLU A 831 25.29 -13.47 -8.91
N ASN A 832 24.27 -14.32 -8.97
CA ASN A 832 24.02 -15.20 -10.10
C ASN A 832 23.02 -14.63 -11.11
N ASP A 833 22.34 -13.55 -10.78
CA ASP A 833 21.36 -12.94 -11.67
C ASP A 833 22.06 -12.36 -12.89
N ARG A 834 21.43 -12.52 -14.06
CA ARG A 834 21.91 -12.00 -15.32
C ARG A 834 20.78 -11.32 -16.07
N GLY A 835 21.09 -10.23 -16.78
CA GLY A 835 20.04 -9.60 -17.54
C GLY A 835 20.43 -8.35 -18.33
N VAL A 836 19.43 -7.80 -19.01
CA VAL A 836 19.57 -6.62 -19.83
C VAL A 836 18.59 -5.52 -19.42
N VAL A 837 19.05 -4.29 -19.42
CA VAL A 837 18.21 -3.10 -19.37
C VAL A 837 18.16 -2.49 -20.75
N VAL A 838 16.97 -2.26 -21.28
CA VAL A 838 16.76 -1.64 -22.59
C VAL A 838 15.97 -0.34 -22.41
N ILE A 839 16.55 0.79 -22.82
CA ILE A 839 15.88 2.10 -22.82
C ILE A 839 15.49 2.41 -24.28
N VAL A 840 14.19 2.43 -24.56
CA VAL A 840 13.68 2.59 -25.94
C VAL A 840 13.79 4.03 -26.39
N ASP A 841 13.16 4.99 -25.70
CA ASP A 841 13.34 6.42 -25.96
C ASP A 841 14.43 7.01 -25.05
N ALA A 842 15.69 6.66 -25.33
CA ALA A 842 16.84 7.09 -24.55
C ALA A 842 17.34 8.49 -24.89
N ARG A 843 16.80 9.11 -25.94
CA ARG A 843 17.22 10.43 -26.43
C ARG A 843 18.73 10.54 -26.59
N ALA A 844 19.32 9.56 -27.27
CA ALA A 844 20.76 9.47 -27.47
C ALA A 844 21.39 10.65 -28.26
N ASP A 845 20.57 11.49 -28.87
CA ASP A 845 20.93 12.73 -29.54
C ASP A 845 21.14 13.93 -28.59
N LYS A 846 20.78 13.84 -27.34
CA LYS A 846 20.83 14.92 -26.36
C LYS A 846 22.15 14.95 -25.59
N ALA A 847 22.60 16.16 -25.25
CA ALA A 847 23.87 16.39 -24.55
C ALA A 847 23.97 15.64 -23.20
N TYR A 848 22.85 15.51 -22.50
CA TYR A 848 22.79 14.82 -21.22
C TYR A 848 22.84 13.28 -21.31
N PHE A 849 22.79 12.70 -22.50
CA PHE A 849 22.79 11.24 -22.66
C PHE A 849 23.97 10.57 -21.96
N ARG A 850 25.15 11.19 -21.98
CA ARG A 850 26.33 10.69 -21.27
C ARG A 850 26.14 10.57 -19.76
N ARG A 851 25.26 11.39 -19.19
CA ARG A 851 24.96 11.37 -17.76
C ARG A 851 24.08 10.19 -17.34
N LEU A 852 23.47 9.47 -18.29
CA LEU A 852 22.66 8.26 -17.97
C LEU A 852 23.52 7.18 -17.30
N THR A 853 24.83 7.16 -17.52
CA THR A 853 25.74 6.27 -16.79
C THR A 853 25.78 6.51 -15.29
N ASP A 854 25.45 7.73 -14.84
CA ASP A 854 25.40 8.06 -13.41
C ASP A 854 24.24 7.36 -12.68
N ALA A 855 23.27 6.83 -13.44
CA ALA A 855 22.13 6.05 -12.95
C ALA A 855 22.32 4.54 -13.07
N LEU A 856 23.42 4.07 -13.59
CA LEU A 856 23.74 2.66 -13.74
C LEU A 856 24.70 2.21 -12.65
N PRO A 857 24.75 0.91 -12.34
CA PRO A 857 25.77 0.38 -11.47
C PRO A 857 27.19 0.65 -12.01
N PRO A 858 28.18 0.82 -11.14
CA PRO A 858 29.55 1.08 -11.54
C PRO A 858 30.09 0.06 -12.55
N GLY A 859 30.78 0.54 -13.57
CA GLY A 859 31.39 -0.31 -14.59
C GLY A 859 30.45 -0.85 -15.67
N VAL A 860 29.16 -0.49 -15.67
CA VAL A 860 28.20 -0.88 -16.70
C VAL A 860 28.05 0.26 -17.73
N PRO A 861 28.67 0.16 -18.91
CA PRO A 861 28.52 1.18 -19.94
C PRO A 861 27.17 1.07 -20.64
N ILE A 862 26.63 2.20 -21.07
CA ILE A 862 25.44 2.23 -21.92
C ILE A 862 25.85 2.13 -23.39
N ARG A 863 25.29 1.17 -24.11
CA ARG A 863 25.56 0.97 -25.53
C ARG A 863 24.36 1.34 -26.39
N VAL A 864 24.59 2.10 -27.45
CA VAL A 864 23.52 2.45 -28.41
C VAL A 864 23.46 1.39 -29.50
N ILE A 865 22.29 0.72 -29.59
CA ILE A 865 22.05 -0.37 -30.53
C ILE A 865 20.76 -0.13 -31.34
N ARG A 866 20.49 -1.01 -32.31
CA ARG A 866 19.17 -1.19 -32.95
C ARG A 866 18.49 -2.44 -32.40
N SER A 867 17.17 -2.51 -32.44
CA SER A 867 16.37 -3.63 -31.89
C SER A 867 16.78 -5.01 -32.41
N HIS A 868 17.17 -5.12 -33.69
CA HIS A 868 17.62 -6.40 -34.28
C HIS A 868 18.95 -6.92 -33.67
N GLN A 869 19.69 -6.11 -32.92
CA GLN A 869 20.93 -6.51 -32.23
C GLN A 869 20.69 -7.05 -30.80
N LEU A 870 19.44 -7.05 -30.33
CA LEU A 870 19.08 -7.54 -28.99
C LEU A 870 19.49 -9.00 -28.75
N PRO A 871 19.24 -9.96 -29.67
CA PRO A 871 19.64 -11.35 -29.45
C PRO A 871 21.15 -11.52 -29.20
N SER A 872 21.97 -10.79 -29.97
CA SER A 872 23.43 -10.78 -29.74
C SER A 872 23.82 -10.22 -28.38
N ALA A 873 23.15 -9.17 -27.95
CA ALA A 873 23.41 -8.57 -26.64
C ALA A 873 22.98 -9.48 -25.46
N LEU A 874 21.92 -10.29 -25.64
CA LEU A 874 21.52 -11.31 -24.69
C LEU A 874 22.57 -12.43 -24.57
N ALA A 875 23.09 -12.89 -25.71
CA ALA A 875 24.11 -13.94 -25.74
C ALA A 875 25.40 -13.54 -25.01
N GLU A 876 25.77 -12.25 -25.00
CA GLU A 876 26.94 -11.74 -24.26
C GLU A 876 26.85 -11.93 -22.74
N VAL A 877 25.68 -12.06 -22.19
CA VAL A 877 25.45 -12.34 -20.74
C VAL A 877 24.98 -13.78 -20.53
N GLY A 878 25.08 -14.63 -21.54
CA GLY A 878 24.67 -16.04 -21.47
C GLY A 878 23.14 -16.24 -21.42
N LEU A 879 22.37 -15.33 -21.99
CA LEU A 879 20.91 -15.38 -22.09
C LEU A 879 20.47 -15.56 -23.54
N GLY A 880 19.22 -16.05 -23.76
CA GLY A 880 18.66 -16.30 -25.08
C GLY A 880 18.69 -17.77 -25.46
N ARG A 881 18.08 -18.11 -26.63
CA ARG A 881 17.96 -19.50 -27.11
C ARG A 881 19.30 -20.16 -27.43
N ASP A 882 20.27 -19.34 -27.90
CA ASP A 882 21.61 -19.82 -28.26
C ASP A 882 22.55 -19.97 -27.05
N GLY A 883 22.19 -19.47 -25.89
CA GLY A 883 22.98 -19.55 -24.63
C GLY A 883 22.65 -20.76 -23.74
N ARG A 884 21.75 -21.64 -24.16
CA ARG A 884 21.44 -22.90 -23.46
C ARG A 884 22.20 -24.07 -24.10
N THR A 885 23.52 -24.17 -23.85
CA THR A 885 24.30 -25.39 -24.04
C THR A 885 24.53 -26.08 -22.70
#